data_8a06e42ddbe3c8f16c180742900ba707
#
_entry.id   8a06e42ddbe3c8f16c180742900ba707
#
_cell.length_a   1.000
_cell.length_b   1.000
_cell.length_c   1.000
_cell.angle_alpha   90.00
_cell.angle_beta   90.00
_cell.angle_gamma   90.00
#
_symmetry.space_group_name_H-M   'P 1'
#
loop_
_entity.id
_entity.type
_entity.pdbx_description
1 polymer ?
#
loop_
_entity_poly.entity_id
_entity_poly.type
_entity_poly.pdbx_seq_one_letter_code
_entity_poly.pdbx_strand_id
1 'polypeptide(L)'
;MSPISIILFNRGLARAAFVFAAIATLGLSADAQQQQTQPAQEKSSSEKAVEPENKQSEADKRVEMNLLGKTNAAAGENRRNENIQFNLVNNNALKDLNVRLGTTATIVREFDPANGYFGAEFGNAPKSSISVPPPIKSGFHGQLYDTHQNSVTTARSFFQVGGVKPAHENDYGFNLGFVVWRNAKFFIDVSQQKIRGSVNGNVLVPTPDERAPLVTDPATLAIVARFLNAYPKELPNRTDIDPRALNTNAPQSIDNNQANIRLDQVLGSKDSVALQYQFTSQSVDAFQLVAGQNPDTDTKSHLARIVWTRSWDAKTITTFSIGYDRLTSLLRPEENAVGPFVSTSGLTSLGPDGTIPLNRAQNQIRTATQIRSTQGAHDWSAGFGLTRRQVNGDETDVHRGFFSFANDFGVDAVTNLRMGRPSQYIASIGDIHRGFRLWDAQLYAGDKFQVNPRLNLVYSLRWQPATKPTEVNNLNVIPYDSDWNNLAPSFGFAYRISKKLGVLRGAYGVHYGEIFFVTYQQIRFSPPLNTKTVVTAPNLLDPLGTGAGGQIPLALPTIYALDPKLATPYSHQYNLSWEPDWNKSARLQFGYVGSRSHKLLSMWYLNRAHPTPGVPQTTETINQRRSDPEIADYRLVVNGSRGYFDAARVSLVLPGWKGLNIDASYWFSKAIDLGSSYTNTANEIDSRKGRSQNEFETQRDMKGLSDFDQTHAFLWRMSYLFRQTKLPRLMSTLIDGWNISTVVLVKTGTPFTVGSGSDAPGFGNVDGNGGDRPNLVDPTILGRTIADPDTSRQLLPSSSFQFINPTDARGDLGRNVFRKGPIHNVNASLHRSWGFKKDLRFTFRAESINLFNTPQFAEPGFDLSNPNFGAITNTLNEGRTFRFTLQIGW
;
A
#
# COMPACT_ATOMS: atom_id res chain seq x y z
N MET A 1 -4.65 48.05 32.58
CA MET A 1 -3.94 47.59 31.39
C MET A 1 -4.05 48.65 30.30
N SER A 2 -2.97 49.23 29.88
CA SER A 2 -2.98 50.39 28.97
C SER A 2 -3.22 49.96 27.52
N PRO A 3 -3.80 50.78 26.67
CA PRO A 3 -4.10 50.48 25.27
C PRO A 3 -2.89 50.08 24.42
N ILE A 4 -1.69 50.36 24.84
CA ILE A 4 -0.43 50.05 24.15
C ILE A 4 -0.12 48.58 24.15
N SER A 5 -0.50 47.81 25.19
CA SER A 5 -0.27 46.36 25.27
C SER A 5 -1.15 45.55 24.29
N ILE A 6 -2.36 46.03 24.04
CA ILE A 6 -3.31 45.38 23.10
C ILE A 6 -2.86 45.58 21.64
N ILE A 7 -2.27 46.76 21.33
CA ILE A 7 -1.79 47.06 19.95
C ILE A 7 -0.55 46.23 19.59
N LEU A 8 0.34 45.95 20.57
CA LEU A 8 1.52 45.12 20.32
C LEU A 8 1.18 43.65 20.16
N PHE A 9 0.15 43.14 20.87
CA PHE A 9 -0.34 41.77 20.73
C PHE A 9 -1.03 41.56 19.35
N ASN A 10 -1.84 42.50 18.91
CA ASN A 10 -2.49 42.48 17.61
C ASN A 10 -1.49 42.59 16.43
N ARG A 11 -0.38 43.32 16.59
CA ARG A 11 0.65 43.41 15.54
C ARG A 11 1.46 42.13 15.40
N GLY A 12 1.68 41.38 16.48
CA GLY A 12 2.36 40.10 16.47
C GLY A 12 1.54 39.00 15.76
N LEU A 13 0.26 38.89 16.11
CA LEU A 13 -0.69 37.98 15.49
C LEU A 13 -0.96 38.32 14.02
N ALA A 14 -1.09 39.60 13.68
CA ALA A 14 -1.27 40.03 12.29
C ALA A 14 -0.04 39.74 11.43
N ARG A 15 1.19 39.84 11.97
CA ARG A 15 2.41 39.46 11.25
C ARG A 15 2.55 37.95 11.08
N ALA A 16 2.19 37.16 12.10
CA ALA A 16 2.17 35.71 11.98
C ALA A 16 1.12 35.21 10.97
N ALA A 17 -0.07 35.80 10.96
CA ALA A 17 -1.12 35.52 10.00
C ALA A 17 -0.71 35.96 8.55
N PHE A 18 0.01 37.06 8.40
CA PHE A 18 0.49 37.52 7.11
C PHE A 18 1.59 36.64 6.52
N VAL A 19 2.50 36.13 7.35
CA VAL A 19 3.50 35.13 6.93
C VAL A 19 2.84 33.83 6.52
N PHE A 20 1.81 33.37 7.24
CA PHE A 20 1.04 32.19 6.88
C PHE A 20 0.24 32.37 5.56
N ALA A 21 -0.37 33.55 5.36
CA ALA A 21 -1.12 33.85 4.14
C ALA A 21 -0.21 34.05 2.91
N ALA A 22 0.96 34.67 3.08
CA ALA A 22 1.91 34.90 1.99
C ALA A 22 2.56 33.58 1.49
N ILE A 23 2.74 32.60 2.38
CA ILE A 23 3.29 31.27 2.01
C ILE A 23 2.23 30.38 1.36
N ALA A 24 0.95 30.52 1.75
CA ALA A 24 -0.14 29.79 1.11
C ALA A 24 -0.40 30.23 -0.36
N THR A 25 0.04 31.44 -0.75
CA THR A 25 -0.10 31.98 -2.10
C THR A 25 1.10 31.69 -3.02
N LEU A 26 2.24 31.32 -2.45
CA LEU A 26 3.36 30.81 -3.25
C LEU A 26 3.12 29.32 -3.55
N GLY A 27 2.51 29.04 -4.69
CA GLY A 27 2.19 27.70 -5.17
C GLY A 27 3.42 26.83 -5.44
N LEU A 28 4.12 26.45 -4.38
CA LEU A 28 5.18 25.42 -4.43
C LEU A 28 4.52 24.05 -4.37
N SER A 29 4.79 23.23 -5.35
CA SER A 29 4.22 21.88 -5.47
C SER A 29 5.18 20.84 -4.92
N ALA A 30 4.75 20.05 -3.96
CA ALA A 30 5.55 19.09 -3.18
C ALA A 30 4.80 17.82 -2.79
N ASP A 31 5.42 16.67 -2.70
CA ASP A 31 4.83 15.36 -2.44
C ASP A 31 5.16 14.72 -1.08
N ALA A 32 4.19 14.12 -0.42
CA ALA A 32 4.40 13.39 0.81
C ALA A 32 3.93 11.94 0.79
N GLN A 33 4.85 11.08 1.12
CA GLN A 33 4.49 9.93 1.93
C GLN A 33 4.16 10.41 3.35
N GLN A 34 2.95 10.12 3.85
CA GLN A 34 2.62 10.38 5.25
C GLN A 34 3.51 9.50 6.14
N GLN A 35 4.57 10.10 6.66
CA GLN A 35 5.28 9.50 7.79
C GLN A 35 4.46 9.72 9.07
N GLN A 36 3.87 8.65 9.59
CA GLN A 36 3.52 8.66 11.00
C GLN A 36 4.82 8.70 11.80
N THR A 37 5.10 9.85 12.38
CA THR A 37 6.12 9.98 13.42
C THR A 37 5.84 8.98 14.54
N GLN A 38 6.76 8.05 14.75
CA GLN A 38 6.76 7.24 15.98
C GLN A 38 6.76 8.17 17.18
N PRO A 39 5.93 7.95 18.18
CA PRO A 39 6.01 8.72 19.42
C PRO A 39 7.37 8.46 20.06
N ALA A 40 8.03 9.55 20.45
CA ALA A 40 9.26 9.51 21.22
C ALA A 40 9.08 8.61 22.45
N GLN A 41 9.99 7.67 22.65
CA GLN A 41 10.08 6.89 23.87
C GLN A 41 10.27 7.85 25.06
N GLU A 42 9.29 7.92 25.94
CA GLU A 42 9.47 8.56 27.23
C GLU A 42 10.50 7.77 28.05
N LYS A 43 11.61 8.39 28.32
CA LYS A 43 12.59 7.89 29.29
C LYS A 43 11.98 7.94 30.68
N SER A 44 11.91 6.79 31.36
CA SER A 44 11.77 6.79 32.81
C SER A 44 13.07 7.36 33.41
N SER A 45 12.93 8.35 34.28
CA SER A 45 14.01 9.02 34.99
C SER A 45 14.79 8.04 35.89
N SER A 46 16.03 7.72 35.50
CA SER A 46 17.10 7.48 36.43
C SER A 46 18.34 8.11 35.82
N GLU A 47 18.74 9.23 36.45
CA GLU A 47 19.98 9.94 36.14
C GLU A 47 21.17 9.00 36.27
N LYS A 48 21.85 8.75 35.17
CA LYS A 48 23.31 8.59 35.04
C LYS A 48 23.68 9.07 33.66
N ALA A 49 24.69 9.96 33.65
CA ALA A 49 25.24 10.60 32.46
C ALA A 49 25.47 9.56 31.34
N VAL A 50 24.63 9.66 30.30
CA VAL A 50 24.80 8.95 29.03
C VAL A 50 25.33 9.97 28.05
N GLU A 51 26.47 9.64 27.42
CA GLU A 51 27.00 10.38 26.26
C GLU A 51 25.90 10.67 25.24
N PRO A 52 25.96 11.77 24.48
CA PRO A 52 24.87 12.20 23.63
C PRO A 52 24.57 11.13 22.58
N GLU A 53 23.40 10.51 22.68
CA GLU A 53 22.82 9.72 21.60
C GLU A 53 22.76 10.58 20.35
N ASN A 54 23.38 10.11 19.31
CA ASN A 54 23.39 10.72 17.99
C ASN A 54 21.96 10.62 17.43
N LYS A 55 21.10 11.62 17.75
CA LYS A 55 19.75 11.68 17.23
C LYS A 55 19.83 11.92 15.74
N GLN A 56 19.55 10.89 14.96
CA GLN A 56 19.41 11.00 13.51
C GLN A 56 18.37 12.08 13.15
N SER A 57 18.71 12.92 12.18
CA SER A 57 17.79 13.93 11.68
C SER A 57 16.60 13.29 10.95
N GLU A 58 15.50 14.00 10.80
CA GLU A 58 14.35 13.53 9.99
C GLU A 58 14.75 13.19 8.55
N ALA A 59 15.73 13.92 7.97
CA ALA A 59 16.29 13.63 6.67
C ALA A 59 17.10 12.33 6.66
N ASP A 60 17.87 12.04 7.73
CA ASP A 60 18.58 10.77 7.87
C ASP A 60 17.62 9.58 7.96
N LYS A 61 16.50 9.75 8.66
CA LYS A 61 15.45 8.72 8.72
C LYS A 61 14.78 8.50 7.36
N ARG A 62 14.54 9.55 6.57
CA ARG A 62 14.00 9.43 5.21
C ARG A 62 14.96 8.69 4.29
N VAL A 63 16.24 8.98 4.38
CA VAL A 63 17.29 8.32 3.59
C VAL A 63 17.39 6.84 3.99
N GLU A 64 17.33 6.49 5.28
CA GLU A 64 17.32 5.09 5.71
C GLU A 64 16.09 4.31 5.29
N MET A 65 14.91 4.92 5.28
CA MET A 65 13.69 4.27 4.80
C MET A 65 13.75 3.92 3.31
N ASN A 66 14.49 4.67 2.52
CA ASN A 66 14.72 4.36 1.12
C ASN A 66 15.69 3.19 0.88
N LEU A 67 16.42 2.73 1.90
CA LEU A 67 17.29 1.56 1.79
C LEU A 67 16.53 0.24 1.54
N LEU A 68 15.23 0.22 1.73
CA LEU A 68 14.40 -0.96 1.44
C LEU A 68 14.09 -1.17 -0.05
N GLY A 69 14.65 -0.34 -0.91
CA GLY A 69 14.60 -0.50 -2.36
C GLY A 69 13.33 0.04 -3.00
N LYS A 70 13.51 0.72 -4.13
CA LYS A 70 12.41 0.99 -5.06
C LYS A 70 12.12 -0.29 -5.83
N THR A 71 10.87 -0.68 -5.87
CA THR A 71 10.44 -1.75 -6.75
C THR A 71 10.09 -1.19 -8.11
N ASN A 72 10.39 -1.94 -9.15
CA ASN A 72 10.05 -1.56 -10.51
C ASN A 72 8.53 -1.48 -10.67
N ALA A 73 8.01 -0.29 -10.95
CA ALA A 73 6.58 -0.07 -11.16
C ALA A 73 6.03 -0.72 -12.43
N ALA A 74 6.91 -1.21 -13.33
CA ALA A 74 6.54 -1.77 -14.63
C ALA A 74 5.62 -2.98 -14.59
N ALA A 75 5.48 -3.61 -13.45
CA ALA A 75 4.70 -4.82 -13.36
C ALA A 75 3.62 -4.77 -12.28
N GLY A 76 3.05 -3.61 -12.08
CA GLY A 76 1.92 -3.43 -11.19
C GLY A 76 2.31 -3.18 -9.74
N GLU A 77 1.46 -2.49 -9.10
CA GLU A 77 1.59 -1.97 -7.75
C GLU A 77 1.65 -3.05 -6.67
N ASN A 78 1.22 -4.27 -6.95
CA ASN A 78 1.37 -5.44 -6.08
C ASN A 78 2.81 -5.68 -5.62
N ARG A 79 3.79 -5.18 -6.35
CA ARG A 79 5.21 -5.39 -6.09
C ARG A 79 5.81 -4.42 -5.09
N ARG A 80 5.30 -3.19 -5.01
CA ARG A 80 5.74 -2.22 -4.00
C ARG A 80 5.51 -2.73 -2.58
N ASN A 81 4.47 -3.50 -2.38
CA ASN A 81 4.06 -3.92 -1.03
C ASN A 81 4.85 -5.07 -0.47
N GLU A 82 5.36 -5.96 -1.27
CA GLU A 82 6.19 -7.04 -0.75
C GLU A 82 7.49 -6.51 -0.10
N ASN A 83 7.99 -5.38 -0.59
CA ASN A 83 9.14 -4.70 0.00
C ASN A 83 8.77 -3.66 1.08
N ILE A 84 7.53 -3.15 1.07
CA ILE A 84 7.03 -2.13 2.01
C ILE A 84 6.43 -2.77 3.28
N GLN A 85 6.32 -4.08 3.38
CA GLN A 85 5.75 -4.74 4.57
C GLN A 85 6.41 -4.36 5.90
N PHE A 86 7.60 -3.79 5.86
CA PHE A 86 8.30 -3.24 7.01
C PHE A 86 8.30 -1.71 7.07
N ASN A 87 7.73 -1.03 6.09
CA ASN A 87 7.61 0.43 6.07
C ASN A 87 6.23 0.86 6.56
N LEU A 88 6.25 1.82 7.44
CA LEU A 88 5.14 2.44 8.15
C LEU A 88 4.27 3.35 7.26
N VAL A 89 4.02 2.99 6.02
CA VAL A 89 3.07 3.73 5.20
C VAL A 89 1.67 3.44 5.73
N ASN A 90 0.90 4.50 5.96
CA ASN A 90 -0.50 4.37 6.33
C ASN A 90 -1.29 3.82 5.13
N ASN A 91 -1.31 2.50 4.99
CA ASN A 91 -2.02 1.80 3.93
C ASN A 91 -3.50 2.18 3.85
N ASN A 92 -4.10 2.64 4.95
CA ASN A 92 -5.49 3.06 4.97
C ASN A 92 -5.71 4.34 4.17
N ALA A 93 -4.81 5.33 4.26
CA ALA A 93 -4.91 6.53 3.45
C ALA A 93 -4.73 6.23 1.95
N LEU A 94 -3.87 5.29 1.61
CA LEU A 94 -3.67 4.85 0.24
C LEU A 94 -4.87 4.07 -0.31
N LYS A 95 -5.49 3.23 0.52
CA LYS A 95 -6.74 2.52 0.18
C LYS A 95 -7.90 3.50 0.00
N ASP A 96 -8.02 4.49 0.87
CA ASP A 96 -9.03 5.54 0.76
C ASP A 96 -8.88 6.36 -0.53
N LEU A 97 -7.68 6.45 -1.06
CA LEU A 97 -7.39 7.15 -2.30
C LEU A 97 -7.60 6.29 -3.54
N ASN A 98 -7.90 5.01 -3.38
CA ASN A 98 -7.85 4.04 -4.48
C ASN A 98 -6.54 4.15 -5.27
N VAL A 99 -5.49 4.67 -4.64
CA VAL A 99 -4.16 4.63 -5.20
C VAL A 99 -3.74 3.17 -5.16
N ARG A 100 -3.60 2.56 -6.30
CA ARG A 100 -3.27 1.16 -6.50
C ARG A 100 -1.83 0.87 -6.16
N LEU A 101 -1.56 0.96 -4.91
CA LEU A 101 -0.39 0.33 -4.35
C LEU A 101 -0.85 -1.06 -3.96
N GLY A 102 -0.93 -2.03 -4.82
CA GLY A 102 -1.32 -3.42 -4.57
C GLY A 102 -1.24 -3.84 -3.09
N THR A 103 -2.08 -3.25 -2.26
CA THR A 103 -1.95 -3.31 -0.81
C THR A 103 -2.69 -4.50 -0.30
N THR A 104 -2.01 -5.60 -0.28
CA THR A 104 -2.35 -6.61 0.70
C THR A 104 -2.26 -5.99 2.09
N ALA A 105 -3.38 -5.97 2.76
CA ALA A 105 -3.46 -5.55 4.13
C ALA A 105 -2.48 -6.39 4.97
N THR A 106 -1.41 -5.80 5.47
CA THR A 106 -0.61 -6.45 6.48
C THR A 106 -1.40 -6.41 7.78
N ILE A 107 -1.89 -7.56 8.21
CA ILE A 107 -2.62 -7.73 9.47
C ILE A 107 -1.73 -7.38 10.67
N VAL A 108 -0.43 -7.43 10.50
CA VAL A 108 0.56 -7.17 11.54
C VAL A 108 1.51 -6.10 11.05
N ARG A 109 1.38 -4.90 11.61
CA ARG A 109 2.46 -3.92 11.62
C ARG A 109 3.49 -4.31 12.67
N GLU A 110 4.67 -3.73 12.54
CA GLU A 110 5.78 -3.93 13.46
C GLU A 110 5.28 -3.85 14.92
N PHE A 111 5.52 -4.94 15.65
CA PHE A 111 5.21 -5.02 17.06
C PHE A 111 6.02 -3.97 17.81
N ASP A 112 5.37 -3.08 18.55
CA ASP A 112 6.03 -2.18 19.46
C ASP A 112 6.31 -2.91 20.79
N PRO A 113 7.55 -3.38 21.02
CA PRO A 113 7.87 -4.15 22.21
C PRO A 113 7.73 -3.34 23.50
N ALA A 114 7.78 -2.01 23.43
CA ALA A 114 7.65 -1.15 24.60
C ALA A 114 6.22 -1.08 25.13
N ASN A 115 5.22 -1.26 24.28
CA ASN A 115 3.81 -1.12 24.64
C ASN A 115 3.02 -2.42 24.56
N GLY A 116 3.60 -3.52 24.09
CA GLY A 116 2.92 -4.81 23.98
C GLY A 116 1.80 -4.86 22.93
N TYR A 117 1.70 -3.85 22.06
CA TYR A 117 0.68 -3.75 21.02
C TYR A 117 1.31 -3.80 19.64
N PHE A 118 0.59 -4.29 18.66
CA PHE A 118 0.87 -4.03 17.27
C PHE A 118 -0.22 -3.14 16.71
N GLY A 119 0.18 -2.22 15.84
CA GLY A 119 -0.76 -1.53 14.99
C GLY A 119 -1.37 -2.56 14.07
N ALA A 120 -2.63 -2.91 14.28
CA ALA A 120 -3.36 -3.71 13.33
C ALA A 120 -3.99 -2.82 12.29
N GLU A 121 -4.12 -3.31 11.09
CA GLU A 121 -4.88 -2.64 10.03
C GLU A 121 -6.36 -2.46 10.37
N PHE A 122 -6.86 -3.24 11.31
CA PHE A 122 -8.24 -3.26 11.77
C PHE A 122 -8.44 -2.52 13.09
N GLY A 123 -7.68 -1.48 13.32
CA GLY A 123 -7.87 -0.62 14.49
C GLY A 123 -6.57 0.03 14.96
N ASN A 124 -6.68 1.18 15.55
CA ASN A 124 -5.56 1.83 16.18
C ASN A 124 -5.32 1.19 17.55
N ALA A 125 -4.06 0.93 17.90
CA ALA A 125 -3.72 0.61 19.27
C ALA A 125 -4.33 1.68 20.21
N PRO A 126 -4.70 1.34 21.43
CA PRO A 126 -5.31 2.27 22.38
C PRO A 126 -4.28 3.30 22.87
N LYS A 127 -3.67 4.01 21.94
CA LYS A 127 -2.80 5.15 22.17
C LYS A 127 -3.57 6.44 21.96
N SER A 128 -3.11 7.49 22.60
CA SER A 128 -3.53 8.85 22.33
C SER A 128 -3.59 9.11 20.82
N SER A 129 -4.70 9.63 20.37
CA SER A 129 -4.87 10.09 18.99
C SER A 129 -4.09 11.35 18.65
N ILE A 130 -3.49 12.00 19.66
CA ILE A 130 -2.74 13.24 19.50
C ILE A 130 -1.26 12.92 19.53
N SER A 131 -0.61 13.06 18.38
CA SER A 131 0.85 13.10 18.29
C SER A 131 1.31 14.54 18.52
N VAL A 132 2.01 14.79 19.61
CA VAL A 132 2.70 16.06 19.85
C VAL A 132 4.10 15.91 19.24
N PRO A 133 4.43 16.68 18.21
CA PRO A 133 5.78 16.60 17.64
C PRO A 133 6.81 17.10 18.65
N PRO A 134 8.05 16.57 18.63
CA PRO A 134 9.11 17.01 19.54
C PRO A 134 9.34 18.52 19.39
N PRO A 135 9.69 19.22 20.46
CA PRO A 135 9.88 20.67 20.42
C PRO A 135 11.04 21.05 19.50
N ILE A 136 10.90 22.17 18.79
CA ILE A 136 11.95 22.73 17.94
C ILE A 136 13.16 23.08 18.81
N LYS A 137 14.36 22.69 18.35
CA LYS A 137 15.62 23.02 19.04
C LYS A 137 15.78 24.55 19.18
N SER A 138 16.47 24.97 20.22
CA SER A 138 16.82 26.40 20.41
C SER A 138 18.06 26.75 19.58
N GLY A 139 18.18 28.03 19.19
CA GLY A 139 19.28 28.56 18.40
C GLY A 139 19.03 28.47 16.88
N PHE A 140 19.97 29.01 16.11
CA PHE A 140 19.99 28.95 14.66
C PHE A 140 20.64 27.62 14.24
N HIS A 141 19.89 26.80 13.58
CA HIS A 141 20.36 25.49 13.10
C HIS A 141 19.67 25.15 11.79
N GLY A 142 20.35 24.37 10.98
CA GLY A 142 19.80 23.98 9.69
C GLY A 142 20.62 22.89 9.03
N GLN A 143 20.14 22.50 7.87
CA GLN A 143 20.76 21.49 7.05
C GLN A 143 20.42 21.73 5.58
N LEU A 144 21.40 21.55 4.73
CA LEU A 144 21.27 21.48 3.28
C LEU A 144 21.75 20.11 2.84
N TYR A 145 21.05 19.44 1.94
CA TYR A 145 21.46 18.16 1.41
C TYR A 145 21.11 17.99 -0.07
N ASP A 146 21.89 17.17 -0.74
CA ASP A 146 21.63 16.67 -2.08
C ASP A 146 22.00 15.18 -2.14
N THR A 147 21.07 14.37 -2.68
CA THR A 147 21.26 12.93 -2.91
C THR A 147 21.10 12.69 -4.41
N HIS A 148 22.14 12.15 -5.02
CA HIS A 148 22.21 11.86 -6.45
C HIS A 148 22.32 10.36 -6.69
N GLN A 149 21.50 9.87 -7.64
CA GLN A 149 21.55 8.51 -8.19
C GLN A 149 21.61 8.60 -9.71
N ASN A 150 22.43 7.76 -10.34
CA ASN A 150 22.60 7.76 -11.79
C ASN A 150 22.69 6.32 -12.33
N SER A 151 22.12 6.10 -13.49
CA SER A 151 22.14 4.81 -14.19
C SER A 151 23.54 4.29 -14.49
N VAL A 152 24.56 5.17 -14.60
CA VAL A 152 25.96 4.78 -14.79
C VAL A 152 26.46 3.87 -13.66
N THR A 153 25.89 4.02 -12.45
CA THR A 153 26.22 3.20 -11.28
C THR A 153 25.18 2.11 -11.01
N THR A 154 24.26 1.88 -11.95
CA THR A 154 23.19 0.87 -11.83
C THR A 154 23.54 -0.36 -12.64
N ALA A 155 23.46 -1.54 -12.03
CA ALA A 155 23.59 -2.81 -12.73
C ALA A 155 22.31 -3.15 -13.51
N ARG A 156 22.44 -3.95 -14.55
CA ARG A 156 21.28 -4.47 -15.29
C ARG A 156 20.40 -5.32 -14.37
N SER A 157 19.08 -5.22 -14.58
CA SER A 157 18.15 -6.20 -14.04
C SER A 157 18.29 -7.56 -14.75
N PHE A 158 17.77 -8.63 -14.13
CA PHE A 158 17.96 -10.00 -14.64
C PHE A 158 17.48 -10.20 -16.09
N PHE A 159 16.30 -9.67 -16.42
CA PHE A 159 15.70 -9.84 -17.74
C PHE A 159 16.11 -8.77 -18.74
N GLN A 160 16.85 -7.76 -18.34
CA GLN A 160 17.18 -6.63 -19.21
C GLN A 160 18.09 -7.02 -20.38
N VAL A 161 17.67 -6.65 -21.59
CA VAL A 161 18.44 -6.80 -22.83
C VAL A 161 19.20 -5.51 -23.11
N GLY A 162 20.48 -5.64 -23.48
CA GLY A 162 21.34 -4.50 -23.75
C GLY A 162 21.82 -3.76 -22.49
N GLY A 163 22.32 -2.53 -22.67
CA GLY A 163 22.81 -1.69 -21.58
C GLY A 163 21.69 -0.98 -20.82
N VAL A 164 22.01 -0.58 -19.57
CA VAL A 164 21.12 0.28 -18.79
C VAL A 164 20.95 1.62 -19.49
N LYS A 165 19.70 2.06 -19.65
CA LYS A 165 19.39 3.35 -20.31
C LYS A 165 19.65 4.51 -19.36
N PRO A 166 19.96 5.69 -19.88
CA PRO A 166 20.18 6.89 -19.07
C PRO A 166 18.99 7.20 -18.17
N ALA A 167 19.25 7.28 -16.87
CA ALA A 167 18.29 7.68 -15.86
C ALA A 167 19.02 8.34 -14.69
N HIS A 168 18.40 9.32 -14.06
CA HIS A 168 18.93 9.95 -12.86
C HIS A 168 17.82 10.35 -11.89
N GLU A 169 18.17 10.39 -10.63
CA GLU A 169 17.34 10.86 -9.55
C GLU A 169 18.14 11.84 -8.71
N ASN A 170 17.54 12.98 -8.42
CA ASN A 170 18.05 13.96 -7.48
C ASN A 170 17.01 14.17 -6.39
N ASP A 171 17.43 14.08 -5.12
CA ASP A 171 16.63 14.39 -3.93
C ASP A 171 17.41 15.41 -3.11
N TYR A 172 16.96 16.65 -3.12
CA TYR A 172 17.63 17.76 -2.47
C TYR A 172 16.65 18.58 -1.63
N GLY A 173 17.19 19.22 -0.61
CA GLY A 173 16.37 20.00 0.28
C GLY A 173 17.17 20.73 1.34
N PHE A 174 16.44 21.55 2.10
CA PHE A 174 16.98 22.23 3.24
C PHE A 174 15.98 22.26 4.39
N ASN A 175 16.51 22.31 5.60
CA ASN A 175 15.73 22.68 6.76
C ASN A 175 16.42 23.78 7.56
N LEU A 176 15.62 24.58 8.23
CA LEU A 176 16.09 25.71 9.01
C LEU A 176 15.21 25.90 10.24
N GLY A 177 15.83 26.00 11.41
CA GLY A 177 15.17 26.29 12.67
C GLY A 177 15.84 27.46 13.37
N PHE A 178 15.05 28.38 13.92
CA PHE A 178 15.54 29.56 14.63
C PHE A 178 14.48 30.12 15.59
N VAL A 179 14.95 30.98 16.50
CA VAL A 179 14.09 31.74 17.41
C VAL A 179 13.63 33.00 16.68
N VAL A 180 12.33 33.17 16.49
CA VAL A 180 11.76 34.37 15.81
C VAL A 180 11.62 35.55 16.77
N TRP A 181 11.10 35.27 17.96
CA TRP A 181 10.98 36.23 19.08
C TRP A 181 11.00 35.46 20.39
N ARG A 182 10.99 36.19 21.50
CA ARG A 182 11.01 35.57 22.82
C ARG A 182 9.95 34.45 22.93
N ASN A 183 10.38 33.26 23.27
CA ASN A 183 9.56 32.05 23.45
C ASN A 183 8.86 31.53 22.18
N ALA A 184 9.23 32.02 20.98
CA ALA A 184 8.74 31.48 19.71
C ALA A 184 9.86 30.89 18.90
N LYS A 185 9.67 29.67 18.41
CA LYS A 185 10.61 28.94 17.56
C LYS A 185 9.95 28.60 16.24
N PHE A 186 10.65 28.86 15.17
CA PHE A 186 10.22 28.57 13.82
C PHE A 186 11.08 27.45 13.21
N PHE A 187 10.45 26.61 12.41
CA PHE A 187 11.11 25.56 11.65
C PHE A 187 10.47 25.46 10.27
N ILE A 188 11.30 25.37 9.26
CA ILE A 188 10.92 25.10 7.88
C ILE A 188 11.77 23.95 7.35
N ASP A 189 11.15 23.06 6.57
CA ASP A 189 11.79 21.95 5.87
C ASP A 189 11.19 21.89 4.47
N VAL A 190 12.02 22.01 3.45
CA VAL A 190 11.64 21.97 2.03
C VAL A 190 12.51 20.95 1.34
N SER A 191 11.88 20.08 0.55
CA SER A 191 12.61 19.11 -0.27
C SER A 191 11.94 18.90 -1.62
N GLN A 192 12.74 18.52 -2.59
CA GLN A 192 12.31 18.16 -3.93
C GLN A 192 13.06 16.93 -4.40
N GLN A 193 12.32 15.96 -4.95
CA GLN A 193 12.88 14.79 -5.62
C GLN A 193 12.48 14.83 -7.09
N LYS A 194 13.44 14.69 -7.97
CA LYS A 194 13.24 14.61 -9.42
C LYS A 194 13.81 13.32 -9.96
N ILE A 195 12.97 12.55 -10.64
CA ILE A 195 13.34 11.31 -11.31
C ILE A 195 13.13 11.52 -12.80
N ARG A 196 14.16 11.27 -13.58
CA ARG A 196 14.15 11.37 -15.05
C ARG A 196 14.87 10.17 -15.64
N GLY A 197 14.32 9.60 -16.70
CA GLY A 197 14.97 8.52 -17.40
C GLY A 197 14.03 7.49 -17.96
N SER A 198 14.58 6.34 -18.32
CA SER A 198 13.81 5.25 -18.89
C SER A 198 13.65 4.10 -17.90
N VAL A 199 12.44 3.58 -17.84
CA VAL A 199 12.10 2.36 -17.11
C VAL A 199 12.25 1.17 -18.05
N ASN A 200 12.98 0.14 -17.61
CA ASN A 200 13.07 -1.15 -18.31
C ASN A 200 12.01 -2.11 -17.81
N GLY A 201 11.41 -2.87 -18.70
CA GLY A 201 10.46 -3.92 -18.33
C GLY A 201 10.21 -4.90 -19.46
N ASN A 202 9.62 -6.04 -19.10
CA ASN A 202 9.17 -7.05 -20.04
C ASN A 202 7.66 -6.91 -20.27
N VAL A 203 7.28 -6.96 -21.53
CA VAL A 203 5.89 -7.01 -21.98
C VAL A 203 5.70 -8.20 -22.91
N LEU A 204 4.50 -8.75 -22.97
CA LEU A 204 4.11 -9.76 -23.93
C LEU A 204 3.46 -9.07 -25.11
N VAL A 205 4.06 -9.19 -26.28
CA VAL A 205 3.62 -8.55 -27.52
C VAL A 205 3.33 -9.58 -28.59
N PRO A 206 2.51 -9.28 -29.61
CA PRO A 206 2.27 -10.20 -30.73
C PRO A 206 3.57 -10.60 -31.42
N THR A 207 3.72 -11.87 -31.74
CA THR A 207 4.81 -12.39 -32.59
C THR A 207 4.71 -11.80 -34.00
N PRO A 208 5.73 -11.90 -34.86
CA PRO A 208 5.68 -11.36 -36.22
C PRO A 208 4.44 -11.85 -37.00
N ASP A 209 4.06 -13.12 -36.86
CA ASP A 209 2.93 -13.75 -37.56
C ASP A 209 1.57 -13.33 -37.00
N GLU A 210 1.56 -12.81 -35.75
CA GLU A 210 0.35 -12.38 -35.08
C GLU A 210 0.03 -10.90 -35.31
N ARG A 211 0.90 -10.12 -35.94
CA ARG A 211 0.72 -8.68 -36.14
C ARG A 211 -0.26 -8.29 -37.24
N ALA A 212 -0.67 -9.27 -38.08
CA ALA A 212 -1.64 -9.03 -39.14
C ALA A 212 -3.07 -9.35 -38.68
N PRO A 213 -4.06 -8.46 -38.93
CA PRO A 213 -5.47 -8.83 -38.77
C PRO A 213 -5.88 -10.04 -39.60
N LEU A 214 -6.84 -10.82 -39.12
CA LEU A 214 -7.44 -11.94 -39.82
C LEU A 214 -8.85 -11.64 -40.37
N VAL A 215 -9.31 -10.40 -40.20
CA VAL A 215 -10.61 -9.93 -40.66
C VAL A 215 -10.48 -9.15 -41.95
N THR A 216 -11.50 -9.27 -42.82
CA THR A 216 -11.53 -8.62 -44.15
C THR A 216 -12.50 -7.43 -44.21
N ASP A 217 -13.47 -7.34 -43.29
CA ASP A 217 -14.36 -6.18 -43.21
C ASP A 217 -13.56 -4.91 -42.91
N PRO A 218 -13.64 -3.87 -43.75
CA PRO A 218 -12.77 -2.68 -43.59
C PRO A 218 -12.92 -1.95 -42.27
N ALA A 219 -14.15 -1.90 -41.68
CA ALA A 219 -14.39 -1.20 -40.43
C ALA A 219 -13.80 -1.97 -39.23
N THR A 220 -14.04 -3.26 -39.16
CA THR A 220 -13.46 -4.16 -38.13
C THR A 220 -11.93 -4.22 -38.26
N LEU A 221 -11.43 -4.30 -39.50
CA LEU A 221 -10.00 -4.32 -39.78
C LEU A 221 -9.30 -3.06 -39.24
N ALA A 222 -9.91 -1.89 -39.41
CA ALA A 222 -9.34 -0.62 -38.90
C ALA A 222 -9.19 -0.63 -37.36
N ILE A 223 -10.17 -1.19 -36.63
CA ILE A 223 -10.11 -1.29 -35.16
C ILE A 223 -9.06 -2.31 -34.72
N VAL A 224 -9.10 -3.50 -35.32
CA VAL A 224 -8.12 -4.57 -34.98
C VAL A 224 -6.70 -4.11 -35.30
N ALA A 225 -6.49 -3.46 -36.45
CA ALA A 225 -5.19 -2.89 -36.81
C ALA A 225 -4.73 -1.81 -35.80
N ARG A 226 -5.66 -0.98 -35.31
CA ARG A 226 -5.36 0.01 -34.29
C ARG A 226 -4.89 -0.65 -32.97
N PHE A 227 -5.54 -1.73 -32.54
CA PHE A 227 -5.13 -2.47 -31.34
C PHE A 227 -3.76 -3.13 -31.53
N LEU A 228 -3.53 -3.81 -32.63
CA LEU A 228 -2.26 -4.46 -32.91
C LEU A 228 -1.10 -3.47 -33.06
N ASN A 229 -1.35 -2.29 -33.66
CA ASN A 229 -0.35 -1.22 -33.82
C ASN A 229 -0.05 -0.47 -32.52
N ALA A 230 -0.85 -0.63 -31.46
CA ALA A 230 -0.60 -0.05 -30.14
C ALA A 230 0.50 -0.78 -29.37
N TYR A 231 0.87 -2.00 -29.79
CA TYR A 231 2.06 -2.69 -29.26
C TYR A 231 3.34 -2.08 -29.86
N PRO A 232 4.47 -2.13 -29.11
CA PRO A 232 5.78 -1.73 -29.63
C PRO A 232 6.09 -2.39 -30.96
N LYS A 233 6.76 -1.67 -31.87
CA LYS A 233 7.16 -2.19 -33.18
C LYS A 233 8.28 -3.22 -33.08
N GLU A 234 9.04 -3.17 -31.99
CA GLU A 234 10.10 -4.11 -31.71
C GLU A 234 9.54 -5.53 -31.59
N LEU A 235 10.31 -6.48 -32.08
CA LEU A 235 9.98 -7.88 -32.00
C LEU A 235 10.37 -8.47 -30.65
N PRO A 236 9.73 -9.58 -30.21
CA PRO A 236 10.16 -10.32 -29.03
C PRO A 236 11.66 -10.60 -29.04
N ASN A 237 12.35 -10.31 -27.96
CA ASN A 237 13.80 -10.44 -27.82
C ASN A 237 14.22 -11.28 -26.61
N ARG A 238 13.24 -11.85 -25.89
CA ARG A 238 13.41 -12.78 -24.79
C ARG A 238 12.58 -14.04 -24.99
N THR A 239 12.70 -14.61 -26.22
CA THR A 239 12.02 -15.86 -26.61
C THR A 239 12.48 -17.07 -25.81
N ASP A 240 13.58 -16.96 -25.09
CA ASP A 240 14.05 -17.92 -24.09
C ASP A 240 13.08 -18.06 -22.90
N ILE A 241 12.33 -17.03 -22.59
CA ILE A 241 11.34 -17.01 -21.50
C ILE A 241 9.94 -17.32 -22.02
N ASP A 242 9.53 -16.58 -23.06
CA ASP A 242 8.24 -16.68 -23.72
C ASP A 242 8.36 -16.20 -25.16
N PRO A 243 7.72 -16.87 -26.15
CA PRO A 243 7.78 -16.46 -27.57
C PRO A 243 7.33 -15.03 -27.83
N ARG A 244 6.51 -14.45 -26.93
CA ARG A 244 5.99 -13.08 -27.01
C ARG A 244 6.73 -12.08 -26.11
N ALA A 245 7.74 -12.50 -25.34
CA ALA A 245 8.43 -11.64 -24.40
C ALA A 245 9.35 -10.64 -25.11
N LEU A 246 9.04 -9.35 -24.91
CA LEU A 246 9.83 -8.22 -25.35
C LEU A 246 10.36 -7.45 -24.12
N ASN A 247 11.66 -7.38 -23.96
CA ASN A 247 12.30 -6.45 -23.03
C ASN A 247 12.50 -5.10 -23.76
N THR A 248 11.87 -4.06 -23.25
CA THR A 248 11.93 -2.71 -23.84
C THR A 248 12.05 -1.65 -22.77
N ASN A 249 12.14 -0.37 -23.17
CA ASN A 249 12.32 0.77 -22.30
C ASN A 249 11.34 1.87 -22.67
N ALA A 250 10.80 2.55 -21.66
CA ALA A 250 9.94 3.71 -21.86
C ALA A 250 10.37 4.87 -20.95
N PRO A 251 10.26 6.12 -21.41
CA PRO A 251 10.60 7.29 -20.60
C PRO A 251 9.63 7.46 -19.43
N GLN A 252 10.13 8.03 -18.33
CA GLN A 252 9.35 8.41 -17.16
C GLN A 252 9.89 9.69 -16.57
N SER A 253 8.99 10.53 -16.08
CA SER A 253 9.34 11.69 -15.27
C SER A 253 8.48 11.76 -14.01
N ILE A 254 9.13 12.00 -12.86
CA ILE A 254 8.45 12.15 -11.57
C ILE A 254 9.02 13.37 -10.86
N ASP A 255 8.12 14.27 -10.45
CA ASP A 255 8.43 15.40 -9.60
C ASP A 255 7.70 15.25 -8.26
N ASN A 256 8.47 15.07 -7.19
CA ASN A 256 7.99 15.05 -5.82
C ASN A 256 8.52 16.29 -5.11
N ASN A 257 7.66 17.07 -4.48
CA ASN A 257 8.08 18.24 -3.74
C ASN A 257 7.37 18.28 -2.36
N GLN A 258 8.03 18.75 -1.33
CA GLN A 258 7.53 18.78 0.04
C GLN A 258 7.91 20.09 0.72
N ALA A 259 6.96 20.65 1.49
CA ALA A 259 7.24 21.76 2.39
C ALA A 259 6.55 21.49 3.75
N ASN A 260 7.28 21.68 4.84
CA ASN A 260 6.77 21.58 6.20
C ASN A 260 7.19 22.83 6.98
N ILE A 261 6.21 23.52 7.54
CA ILE A 261 6.42 24.78 8.29
C ILE A 261 5.82 24.59 9.67
N ARG A 262 6.56 24.99 10.68
CA ARG A 262 6.12 24.87 12.06
C ARG A 262 6.53 26.09 12.90
N LEU A 263 5.62 26.51 13.75
CA LEU A 263 5.84 27.55 14.75
C LEU A 263 5.43 27.03 16.13
N ASP A 264 6.38 27.00 17.05
CA ASP A 264 6.13 26.67 18.46
C ASP A 264 6.20 27.93 19.28
N GLN A 265 5.12 28.25 20.00
CA GLN A 265 5.01 29.41 20.90
C GLN A 265 4.72 28.96 22.32
N VAL A 266 5.57 29.33 23.26
CA VAL A 266 5.30 29.16 24.67
C VAL A 266 4.55 30.41 25.18
N LEU A 267 3.39 30.20 25.78
CA LEU A 267 2.49 31.20 26.30
C LEU A 267 2.52 31.15 27.86
N GLY A 268 3.43 31.93 28.47
CA GLY A 268 3.62 31.90 29.92
C GLY A 268 4.33 30.60 30.38
N SER A 269 4.05 30.16 31.62
CA SER A 269 4.73 29.02 32.25
C SER A 269 4.01 27.66 32.05
N LYS A 270 2.75 27.70 31.65
CA LYS A 270 1.89 26.50 31.63
C LYS A 270 1.39 26.11 30.22
N ASP A 271 1.36 27.04 29.30
CA ASP A 271 0.73 26.87 28.02
C ASP A 271 1.75 26.93 26.88
N SER A 272 1.57 26.08 25.89
CA SER A 272 2.28 26.12 24.61
C SER A 272 1.34 25.86 23.45
N VAL A 273 1.60 26.48 22.29
CA VAL A 273 0.87 26.30 21.06
C VAL A 273 1.86 25.94 19.96
N ALA A 274 1.59 24.88 19.24
CA ALA A 274 2.31 24.50 18.02
C ALA A 274 1.38 24.65 16.82
N LEU A 275 1.82 25.39 15.82
CA LEU A 275 1.18 25.53 14.52
C LEU A 275 2.03 24.78 13.51
N GLN A 276 1.41 23.91 12.71
CA GLN A 276 2.10 23.15 11.66
C GLN A 276 1.30 23.21 10.36
N TYR A 277 2.01 23.41 9.27
CA TYR A 277 1.48 23.24 7.94
C TYR A 277 2.43 22.41 7.12
N GLN A 278 1.91 21.40 6.45
CA GLN A 278 2.64 20.57 5.53
C GLN A 278 1.92 20.55 4.19
N PHE A 279 2.69 20.74 3.15
CA PHE A 279 2.23 20.64 1.78
C PHE A 279 3.07 19.64 1.00
N THR A 280 2.42 18.89 0.12
CA THR A 280 3.08 17.86 -0.66
C THR A 280 2.38 17.69 -2.00
N SER A 281 3.14 17.51 -3.09
CA SER A 281 2.57 17.12 -4.38
C SER A 281 3.44 16.16 -5.17
N GLN A 282 2.80 15.33 -6.00
CA GLN A 282 3.43 14.45 -6.98
C GLN A 282 2.85 14.71 -8.36
N SER A 283 3.74 14.85 -9.31
CA SER A 283 3.40 14.81 -10.71
C SER A 283 4.18 13.68 -11.37
N VAL A 284 3.48 12.81 -12.04
CA VAL A 284 4.03 11.65 -12.74
C VAL A 284 3.60 11.72 -14.18
N ASP A 285 4.58 11.82 -15.07
CA ASP A 285 4.48 11.47 -16.47
C ASP A 285 4.92 10.00 -16.57
N ALA A 286 3.95 9.12 -16.75
CA ALA A 286 4.11 7.69 -16.52
C ALA A 286 4.71 6.98 -17.73
N PHE A 287 5.61 6.02 -17.49
CA PHE A 287 6.18 5.21 -18.58
C PHE A 287 5.12 4.34 -19.26
N GLN A 288 5.26 4.19 -20.58
CA GLN A 288 4.38 3.37 -21.43
C GLN A 288 5.20 2.31 -22.15
N LEU A 289 5.28 1.08 -21.62
CA LEU A 289 5.89 -0.05 -22.34
C LEU A 289 4.96 -0.58 -23.43
N VAL A 290 3.65 -0.43 -23.24
CA VAL A 290 2.60 -0.54 -24.26
C VAL A 290 1.69 0.67 -24.15
N ALA A 291 1.04 1.05 -25.23
CA ALA A 291 0.26 2.28 -25.30
C ALA A 291 -0.87 2.34 -24.24
N GLY A 292 -0.83 3.35 -23.40
CA GLY A 292 -1.83 3.63 -22.36
C GLY A 292 -1.75 2.76 -21.13
N GLN A 293 -0.66 2.03 -20.92
CA GLN A 293 -0.50 1.10 -19.80
C GLN A 293 -0.64 1.77 -18.43
N ASN A 294 -0.10 2.95 -18.26
CA ASN A 294 -0.08 3.66 -16.98
C ASN A 294 -0.70 5.06 -17.12
N PRO A 295 -1.48 5.53 -16.14
CA PRO A 295 -2.03 6.88 -16.15
C PRO A 295 -1.01 7.90 -15.67
N ASP A 296 -1.07 9.10 -16.22
CA ASP A 296 -0.44 10.26 -15.64
C ASP A 296 -1.14 10.66 -14.35
N THR A 297 -0.36 11.07 -13.36
CA THR A 297 -0.88 11.28 -12.01
C THR A 297 -0.44 12.62 -11.43
N ASP A 298 -1.42 13.39 -10.93
CA ASP A 298 -1.20 14.57 -10.09
C ASP A 298 -1.87 14.35 -8.73
N THR A 299 -1.06 14.33 -7.66
CA THR A 299 -1.54 14.22 -6.29
C THR A 299 -1.05 15.37 -5.45
N LYS A 300 -1.93 15.98 -4.64
CA LYS A 300 -1.59 17.08 -3.72
C LYS A 300 -2.19 16.83 -2.35
N SER A 301 -1.40 17.09 -1.31
CA SER A 301 -1.84 16.97 0.07
C SER A 301 -1.51 18.24 0.86
N HIS A 302 -2.49 18.71 1.64
CA HIS A 302 -2.36 19.81 2.58
C HIS A 302 -2.72 19.30 3.96
N LEU A 303 -1.88 19.57 4.95
CA LEU A 303 -2.12 19.23 6.33
C LEU A 303 -1.84 20.47 7.18
N ALA A 304 -2.86 20.96 7.87
CA ALA A 304 -2.74 22.05 8.82
C ALA A 304 -3.11 21.55 10.22
N ARG A 305 -2.34 21.88 11.24
CA ARG A 305 -2.59 21.50 12.64
C ARG A 305 -2.28 22.63 13.59
N ILE A 306 -3.14 22.72 14.61
CA ILE A 306 -2.93 23.54 15.80
C ILE A 306 -2.97 22.59 16.99
N VAL A 307 -1.93 22.62 17.79
CA VAL A 307 -1.85 21.82 19.02
C VAL A 307 -1.62 22.78 20.18
N TRP A 308 -2.54 22.80 21.12
CA TRP A 308 -2.39 23.51 22.38
C TRP A 308 -2.13 22.50 23.51
N THR A 309 -1.10 22.74 24.28
CA THR A 309 -0.74 21.91 25.42
C THR A 309 -0.70 22.79 26.69
N ARG A 310 -1.40 22.35 27.73
CA ARG A 310 -1.40 22.98 29.05
C ARG A 310 -0.91 22.01 30.11
N SER A 311 0.11 22.43 30.83
CA SER A 311 0.58 21.79 32.06
C SER A 311 -0.12 22.44 33.27
N TRP A 312 -1.10 21.74 33.84
CA TRP A 312 -1.82 22.22 35.02
C TRP A 312 -0.90 22.28 36.24
N ASP A 313 -0.12 21.24 36.39
CA ASP A 313 0.93 21.02 37.38
C ASP A 313 2.02 20.11 36.82
N ALA A 314 2.97 19.67 37.65
CA ALA A 314 4.06 18.78 37.22
C ALA A 314 3.59 17.37 36.82
N LYS A 315 2.34 16.99 37.13
CA LYS A 315 1.81 15.63 36.94
C LYS A 315 0.67 15.56 35.91
N THR A 316 0.02 16.71 35.66
CA THR A 316 -1.21 16.74 34.83
C THR A 316 -1.02 17.63 33.61
N ILE A 317 -1.23 17.04 32.43
CA ILE A 317 -1.11 17.71 31.16
C ILE A 317 -2.41 17.49 30.36
N THR A 318 -2.92 18.54 29.75
CA THR A 318 -3.99 18.49 28.75
C THR A 318 -3.45 18.90 27.40
N THR A 319 -3.81 18.18 26.38
CA THR A 319 -3.49 18.53 25.00
C THR A 319 -4.79 18.61 24.20
N PHE A 320 -4.97 19.67 23.45
CA PHE A 320 -6.06 19.85 22.49
C PHE A 320 -5.45 20.06 21.11
N SER A 321 -6.04 19.44 20.10
CA SER A 321 -5.64 19.63 18.72
C SER A 321 -6.83 19.80 17.79
N ILE A 322 -6.64 20.65 16.80
CA ILE A 322 -7.50 20.74 15.63
C ILE A 322 -6.63 20.60 14.39
N GLY A 323 -7.10 19.83 13.42
CA GLY A 323 -6.40 19.57 12.17
C GLY A 323 -7.33 19.59 10.96
N TYR A 324 -6.80 20.01 9.85
CA TYR A 324 -7.41 19.93 8.54
C TYR A 324 -6.46 19.22 7.58
N ASP A 325 -6.90 18.13 7.00
CA ASP A 325 -6.18 17.37 6.00
C ASP A 325 -6.98 17.41 4.69
N ARG A 326 -6.35 17.80 3.59
CA ARG A 326 -6.93 17.71 2.23
C ARG A 326 -5.99 16.94 1.33
N LEU A 327 -6.55 15.98 0.62
CA LEU A 327 -5.84 15.18 -0.36
C LEU A 327 -6.63 15.20 -1.66
N THR A 328 -5.97 15.54 -2.75
CA THR A 328 -6.54 15.50 -4.10
C THR A 328 -5.72 14.55 -4.95
N SER A 329 -6.37 13.77 -5.79
CA SER A 329 -5.72 12.88 -6.74
C SER A 329 -6.44 12.98 -8.08
N LEU A 330 -5.66 13.23 -9.12
CA LEU A 330 -6.10 13.29 -10.51
C LEU A 330 -5.25 12.32 -11.32
N LEU A 331 -5.89 11.26 -11.84
CA LEU A 331 -5.28 10.31 -12.74
C LEU A 331 -5.92 10.47 -14.12
N ARG A 332 -5.09 10.68 -15.12
CA ARG A 332 -5.53 10.89 -16.50
C ARG A 332 -5.03 9.77 -17.39
N PRO A 333 -5.83 9.34 -18.39
CA PRO A 333 -5.31 8.45 -19.43
C PRO A 333 -4.13 9.11 -20.12
N GLU A 334 -3.15 8.33 -20.50
CA GLU A 334 -2.08 8.78 -21.36
C GLU A 334 -2.66 9.23 -22.72
N GLU A 335 -2.08 10.29 -23.32
CA GLU A 335 -2.63 10.94 -24.51
C GLU A 335 -2.78 9.98 -25.71
N ASN A 336 -1.82 9.06 -25.86
CA ASN A 336 -1.77 8.08 -26.95
C ASN A 336 -2.47 6.74 -26.62
N ALA A 337 -3.24 6.67 -25.53
CA ALA A 337 -3.99 5.48 -25.19
C ALA A 337 -4.99 5.08 -26.29
N VAL A 338 -5.18 3.76 -26.49
CA VAL A 338 -6.02 3.25 -27.58
C VAL A 338 -7.52 3.54 -27.43
N GLY A 339 -7.97 4.14 -26.35
CA GLY A 339 -9.38 4.44 -26.08
C GLY A 339 -9.92 3.53 -24.98
N PRO A 340 -10.52 2.35 -25.25
CA PRO A 340 -10.93 1.40 -24.26
C PRO A 340 -9.74 0.70 -23.62
N PHE A 341 -9.97 0.07 -22.49
CA PHE A 341 -9.07 -0.97 -22.00
C PHE A 341 -9.27 -2.25 -22.82
N VAL A 342 -8.18 -2.84 -23.29
CA VAL A 342 -8.19 -4.08 -24.09
C VAL A 342 -7.33 -5.13 -23.40
N SER A 343 -7.95 -6.18 -22.89
CA SER A 343 -7.30 -7.34 -22.29
C SER A 343 -7.32 -8.51 -23.26
N THR A 344 -6.16 -9.04 -23.60
CA THR A 344 -6.02 -10.25 -24.42
C THR A 344 -5.17 -11.25 -23.65
N SER A 345 -5.71 -12.44 -23.41
CA SER A 345 -4.96 -13.50 -22.72
C SER A 345 -3.67 -13.84 -23.49
N GLY A 346 -2.55 -13.86 -22.78
CA GLY A 346 -1.23 -14.09 -23.37
C GLY A 346 -0.53 -12.86 -23.96
N LEU A 347 -1.15 -11.68 -23.89
CA LEU A 347 -0.54 -10.39 -24.25
C LEU A 347 -0.62 -9.40 -23.08
N THR A 348 0.26 -8.40 -23.07
CA THR A 348 0.13 -7.28 -22.15
C THR A 348 -1.07 -6.42 -22.56
N SER A 349 -1.93 -6.07 -21.61
CA SER A 349 -3.15 -5.31 -21.87
C SER A 349 -2.83 -3.88 -22.38
N LEU A 350 -3.68 -3.38 -23.26
CA LEU A 350 -3.59 -2.05 -23.87
C LEU A 350 -4.59 -1.08 -23.22
N GLY A 351 -4.28 0.20 -23.28
CA GLY A 351 -5.14 1.27 -22.81
C GLY A 351 -5.09 1.48 -21.31
N PRO A 352 -5.71 2.57 -20.84
CA PRO A 352 -5.79 2.85 -19.43
C PRO A 352 -6.72 1.84 -18.77
N ASP A 353 -6.39 1.50 -17.55
CA ASP A 353 -7.25 0.68 -16.71
C ASP A 353 -8.68 1.26 -16.63
N GLY A 354 -9.67 0.36 -16.47
CA GLY A 354 -11.08 0.71 -16.47
C GLY A 354 -11.51 1.75 -15.42
N THR A 355 -10.71 1.98 -14.39
CA THR A 355 -10.96 2.99 -13.35
C THR A 355 -10.36 4.37 -13.64
N ILE A 356 -9.77 4.55 -14.82
CA ILE A 356 -9.19 5.82 -15.27
C ILE A 356 -10.09 6.45 -16.35
N PRO A 357 -10.36 7.76 -16.25
CA PRO A 357 -9.82 8.78 -15.34
C PRO A 357 -10.40 8.73 -13.93
N LEU A 358 -9.65 9.29 -12.96
CA LEU A 358 -10.06 9.46 -11.59
C LEU A 358 -9.77 10.90 -11.16
N ASN A 359 -10.78 11.59 -10.61
CA ASN A 359 -10.62 12.91 -10.00
C ASN A 359 -11.29 12.91 -8.63
N ARG A 360 -10.50 12.96 -7.57
CA ARG A 360 -11.00 12.86 -6.19
C ARG A 360 -10.39 13.91 -5.29
N ALA A 361 -11.21 14.45 -4.41
CA ALA A 361 -10.79 15.29 -3.29
C ALA A 361 -11.34 14.73 -1.98
N GLN A 362 -10.46 14.46 -1.03
CA GLN A 362 -10.79 14.02 0.31
C GLN A 362 -10.39 15.11 1.32
N ASN A 363 -11.32 15.48 2.21
CA ASN A 363 -11.05 16.39 3.32
C ASN A 363 -11.34 15.68 4.64
N GLN A 364 -10.51 15.95 5.65
CA GLN A 364 -10.72 15.49 7.01
C GLN A 364 -10.50 16.67 7.98
N ILE A 365 -11.51 16.96 8.77
CA ILE A 365 -11.40 17.89 9.89
C ILE A 365 -11.37 17.06 11.16
N ARG A 366 -10.30 17.17 11.92
CA ARG A 366 -10.08 16.38 13.14
C ARG A 366 -9.99 17.30 14.34
N THR A 367 -10.72 16.97 15.38
CA THR A 367 -10.59 17.62 16.68
C THR A 367 -10.33 16.54 17.72
N ALA A 368 -9.35 16.75 18.59
CA ALA A 368 -9.06 15.78 19.64
C ALA A 368 -8.59 16.50 20.91
N THR A 369 -8.96 15.94 22.03
CA THR A 369 -8.46 16.34 23.34
C THR A 369 -8.03 15.13 24.14
N GLN A 370 -6.99 15.30 24.94
CA GLN A 370 -6.45 14.30 25.83
C GLN A 370 -6.03 14.95 27.13
N ILE A 371 -6.33 14.29 28.22
CA ILE A 371 -5.77 14.57 29.55
C ILE A 371 -4.95 13.36 30.00
N ARG A 372 -3.78 13.64 30.59
CA ARG A 372 -2.94 12.65 31.24
C ARG A 372 -2.54 13.17 32.63
N SER A 373 -2.62 12.28 33.62
CA SER A 373 -2.23 12.61 34.99
C SER A 373 -1.54 11.45 35.67
N THR A 374 -0.36 11.69 36.22
CA THR A 374 0.42 10.71 36.99
C THR A 374 0.23 10.96 38.49
N GLN A 375 -0.45 10.02 39.18
CA GLN A 375 -0.74 10.15 40.63
C GLN A 375 -0.32 8.85 41.36
N GLY A 376 0.75 8.94 42.16
CA GLY A 376 1.29 7.77 42.84
C GLY A 376 1.71 6.68 41.89
N ALA A 377 1.07 5.51 41.99
CA ALA A 377 1.36 4.36 41.16
C ALA A 377 0.56 4.32 39.84
N HIS A 378 -0.29 5.29 39.59
CA HIS A 378 -1.21 5.38 38.47
C HIS A 378 -0.79 6.44 37.44
N ASP A 379 -0.92 6.12 36.15
CA ASP A 379 -0.72 7.04 35.04
C ASP A 379 -2.00 7.04 34.17
N TRP A 380 -2.95 7.87 34.56
CA TRP A 380 -4.26 7.98 33.94
C TRP A 380 -4.18 8.71 32.60
N SER A 381 -4.93 8.22 31.62
CA SER A 381 -5.14 8.92 30.37
C SER A 381 -6.61 8.80 29.94
N ALA A 382 -7.20 9.91 29.53
CA ALA A 382 -8.52 9.93 28.93
C ALA A 382 -8.53 10.91 27.78
N GLY A 383 -9.35 10.64 26.78
CA GLY A 383 -9.43 11.50 25.61
C GLY A 383 -10.66 11.28 24.76
N PHE A 384 -10.94 12.31 23.96
CA PHE A 384 -12.03 12.35 23.00
C PHE A 384 -11.45 12.79 21.64
N GLY A 385 -11.93 12.19 20.56
CA GLY A 385 -11.60 12.58 19.19
C GLY A 385 -12.86 12.58 18.32
N LEU A 386 -12.96 13.55 17.42
CA LEU A 386 -14.02 13.67 16.44
C LEU A 386 -13.39 13.97 15.07
N THR A 387 -13.77 13.21 14.06
CA THR A 387 -13.31 13.40 12.68
C THR A 387 -14.51 13.55 11.76
N ARG A 388 -14.56 14.64 11.02
CA ARG A 388 -15.45 14.80 9.87
C ARG A 388 -14.70 14.44 8.62
N ARG A 389 -15.18 13.42 7.90
CA ARG A 389 -14.65 13.02 6.60
C ARG A 389 -15.56 13.48 5.49
N GLN A 390 -14.98 13.98 4.41
CA GLN A 390 -15.67 14.39 3.20
C GLN A 390 -14.88 13.87 2.02
N VAL A 391 -15.56 13.20 1.11
CA VAL A 391 -14.98 12.72 -0.15
C VAL A 391 -15.88 13.16 -1.27
N ASN A 392 -15.30 13.82 -2.27
CA ASN A 392 -15.99 14.26 -3.48
C ASN A 392 -15.21 13.79 -4.68
N GLY A 393 -15.90 13.50 -5.77
CA GLY A 393 -15.23 13.33 -7.03
C GLY A 393 -15.89 12.33 -7.97
N ASP A 394 -15.23 12.22 -9.09
CA ASP A 394 -15.54 11.34 -10.18
C ASP A 394 -14.55 10.17 -10.15
N GLU A 395 -15.06 8.97 -10.05
CA GLU A 395 -14.29 7.75 -10.29
C GLU A 395 -14.99 6.99 -11.38
N THR A 396 -14.26 6.68 -12.43
CA THR A 396 -14.79 5.85 -13.50
C THR A 396 -14.69 4.37 -13.15
N ASP A 397 -15.53 3.58 -13.76
CA ASP A 397 -15.47 2.13 -13.78
C ASP A 397 -15.86 1.68 -15.18
N VAL A 398 -14.86 1.44 -16.02
CA VAL A 398 -14.99 1.08 -17.45
C VAL A 398 -15.81 2.06 -18.31
N HIS A 399 -15.85 3.36 -17.96
CA HIS A 399 -16.54 4.40 -18.75
C HIS A 399 -15.90 4.64 -20.13
N ARG A 400 -14.66 4.17 -20.32
CA ARG A 400 -13.99 4.18 -21.62
C ARG A 400 -14.20 2.88 -22.40
N GLY A 401 -14.95 1.93 -21.82
CA GLY A 401 -15.14 0.58 -22.35
C GLY A 401 -14.00 -0.37 -22.00
N PHE A 402 -14.32 -1.64 -21.92
CA PHE A 402 -13.40 -2.74 -21.68
C PHE A 402 -13.72 -3.89 -22.62
N PHE A 403 -12.79 -4.27 -23.49
CA PHE A 403 -12.85 -5.47 -24.29
C PHE A 403 -11.98 -6.58 -23.69
N SER A 404 -12.55 -7.77 -23.58
CA SER A 404 -11.82 -8.98 -23.19
C SER A 404 -11.78 -9.96 -24.37
N PHE A 405 -10.57 -10.36 -24.74
CA PHE A 405 -10.32 -11.44 -25.68
C PHE A 405 -9.72 -12.62 -24.90
N ALA A 406 -10.48 -13.68 -24.78
CA ALA A 406 -10.08 -14.91 -24.09
C ALA A 406 -9.88 -16.05 -25.09
N ASN A 407 -9.35 -17.19 -24.63
CA ASN A 407 -9.44 -18.45 -25.37
C ASN A 407 -10.91 -18.86 -25.37
N ASP A 408 -11.56 -18.76 -26.53
CA ASP A 408 -13.00 -18.89 -26.70
C ASP A 408 -13.33 -19.15 -28.18
N PHE A 409 -14.57 -19.50 -28.49
CA PHE A 409 -15.05 -19.74 -29.84
C PHE A 409 -14.18 -20.76 -30.65
N GLY A 410 -13.50 -21.68 -29.93
CA GLY A 410 -12.65 -22.73 -30.53
C GLY A 410 -11.27 -22.26 -30.96
N VAL A 411 -10.85 -21.03 -30.65
CA VAL A 411 -9.52 -20.51 -30.99
C VAL A 411 -8.89 -19.78 -29.78
N ASP A 412 -7.58 -19.53 -29.88
CA ASP A 412 -6.87 -18.78 -28.82
C ASP A 412 -7.23 -17.28 -28.80
N ALA A 413 -6.91 -16.62 -27.69
CA ALA A 413 -7.26 -15.23 -27.44
C ALA A 413 -6.64 -14.25 -28.45
N VAL A 414 -5.40 -14.49 -28.90
CA VAL A 414 -4.72 -13.63 -29.88
C VAL A 414 -5.36 -13.77 -31.26
N THR A 415 -5.76 -14.98 -31.62
CA THR A 415 -6.53 -15.23 -32.83
C THR A 415 -7.89 -14.52 -32.75
N ASN A 416 -8.59 -14.59 -31.62
CA ASN A 416 -9.84 -13.86 -31.39
C ASN A 416 -9.65 -12.35 -31.53
N LEU A 417 -8.58 -11.76 -30.97
CA LEU A 417 -8.24 -10.35 -31.19
C LEU A 417 -8.04 -10.02 -32.66
N ARG A 418 -7.29 -10.86 -33.42
CA ARG A 418 -7.01 -10.67 -34.84
C ARG A 418 -8.25 -10.81 -35.73
N MET A 419 -9.22 -11.61 -35.27
CA MET A 419 -10.53 -11.77 -35.92
C MET A 419 -11.55 -10.73 -35.48
N GLY A 420 -11.26 -9.88 -34.52
CA GLY A 420 -12.20 -8.91 -33.98
C GLY A 420 -13.37 -9.54 -33.22
N ARG A 421 -13.16 -10.67 -32.53
CA ARG A 421 -14.18 -11.45 -31.80
C ARG A 421 -13.96 -11.41 -30.30
N PRO A 422 -14.37 -10.31 -29.60
CA PRO A 422 -14.23 -10.26 -28.15
C PRO A 422 -15.19 -11.23 -27.45
N SER A 423 -14.72 -11.85 -26.37
CA SER A 423 -15.57 -12.70 -25.52
C SER A 423 -16.52 -11.88 -24.66
N GLN A 424 -16.12 -10.67 -24.30
CA GLN A 424 -16.91 -9.79 -23.44
C GLN A 424 -16.61 -8.32 -23.73
N TYR A 425 -17.64 -7.49 -23.62
CA TYR A 425 -17.52 -6.04 -23.52
C TYR A 425 -18.20 -5.53 -22.26
N ILE A 426 -17.57 -4.60 -21.58
CA ILE A 426 -18.12 -3.96 -20.39
C ILE A 426 -18.00 -2.45 -20.55
N ALA A 427 -19.07 -1.73 -20.31
CA ALA A 427 -19.08 -0.28 -20.31
C ALA A 427 -19.97 0.27 -19.21
N SER A 428 -19.58 1.40 -18.66
CA SER A 428 -20.37 2.13 -17.67
C SER A 428 -20.82 3.46 -18.27
N ILE A 429 -22.09 3.80 -18.15
CA ILE A 429 -22.68 5.01 -18.73
C ILE A 429 -23.52 5.70 -17.67
N GLY A 430 -23.33 7.00 -17.50
CA GLY A 430 -24.13 7.82 -16.59
C GLY A 430 -23.30 8.68 -15.64
N ASP A 431 -24.01 9.29 -14.68
CA ASP A 431 -23.42 10.19 -13.69
C ASP A 431 -22.77 9.44 -12.54
N ILE A 432 -21.50 9.75 -12.29
CA ILE A 432 -20.66 9.14 -11.26
C ILE A 432 -20.20 10.13 -10.20
N HIS A 433 -20.50 11.42 -10.37
CA HIS A 433 -20.08 12.42 -9.39
C HIS A 433 -20.81 12.22 -8.07
N ARG A 434 -20.08 12.00 -6.98
CA ARG A 434 -20.67 11.81 -5.64
C ARG A 434 -19.90 12.57 -4.59
N GLY A 435 -20.67 13.04 -3.59
CA GLY A 435 -20.14 13.68 -2.41
C GLY A 435 -20.54 12.96 -1.12
N PHE A 436 -19.64 12.19 -0.52
CA PHE A 436 -19.95 11.48 0.73
C PHE A 436 -19.43 12.19 1.96
N ARG A 437 -20.21 12.07 3.06
CA ARG A 437 -19.93 12.68 4.36
C ARG A 437 -20.15 11.66 5.47
N LEU A 438 -19.19 11.58 6.42
CA LEU A 438 -19.35 10.77 7.63
C LEU A 438 -18.64 11.38 8.83
N TRP A 439 -19.02 10.93 10.02
CA TRP A 439 -18.38 11.28 11.27
C TRP A 439 -17.84 10.02 11.93
N ASP A 440 -16.60 10.11 12.40
CA ASP A 440 -16.00 9.13 13.28
C ASP A 440 -15.73 9.78 14.62
N ALA A 441 -16.12 9.14 15.69
CA ALA A 441 -15.81 9.59 17.04
C ALA A 441 -15.02 8.53 17.80
N GLN A 442 -14.28 8.95 18.81
CA GLN A 442 -13.66 8.04 19.75
C GLN A 442 -13.65 8.67 21.14
N LEU A 443 -13.96 7.87 22.12
CA LEU A 443 -13.81 8.21 23.53
C LEU A 443 -13.00 7.10 24.19
N TYR A 444 -12.00 7.43 24.97
CA TYR A 444 -11.20 6.43 25.66
C TYR A 444 -10.78 6.87 27.05
N ALA A 445 -10.62 5.90 27.91
CA ALA A 445 -9.97 6.06 29.22
C ALA A 445 -9.10 4.83 29.49
N GLY A 446 -7.99 5.04 30.17
CA GLY A 446 -7.06 3.99 30.51
C GLY A 446 -6.13 4.37 31.64
N ASP A 447 -5.47 3.38 32.20
CA ASP A 447 -4.52 3.52 33.27
C ASP A 447 -3.31 2.59 33.09
N LYS A 448 -2.14 3.08 33.43
CA LYS A 448 -0.94 2.28 33.69
C LYS A 448 -0.73 2.24 35.18
N PHE A 449 -0.96 1.09 35.76
CA PHE A 449 -0.89 0.87 37.19
C PHE A 449 0.36 0.07 37.56
N GLN A 450 1.25 0.71 38.31
CA GLN A 450 2.39 0.04 38.90
C GLN A 450 1.98 -0.63 40.23
N VAL A 451 1.51 -1.88 40.15
CA VAL A 451 1.06 -2.64 41.31
C VAL A 451 2.16 -2.77 42.36
N ASN A 452 3.37 -3.06 41.91
CA ASN A 452 4.59 -3.12 42.70
C ASN A 452 5.83 -3.00 41.79
N PRO A 453 7.06 -2.96 42.31
CA PRO A 453 8.28 -2.82 41.46
C PRO A 453 8.50 -3.93 40.44
N ARG A 454 7.76 -5.02 40.52
CA ARG A 454 7.86 -6.18 39.60
C ARG A 454 6.69 -6.30 38.63
N LEU A 455 5.54 -5.68 38.94
CA LEU A 455 4.32 -5.83 38.15
C LEU A 455 3.74 -4.48 37.76
N ASN A 456 3.68 -4.25 36.44
CA ASN A 456 2.93 -3.15 35.85
C ASN A 456 1.75 -3.72 35.06
N LEU A 457 0.59 -3.13 35.21
CA LEU A 457 -0.62 -3.39 34.44
C LEU A 457 -0.94 -2.19 33.57
N VAL A 458 -1.52 -2.44 32.39
CA VAL A 458 -2.08 -1.42 31.52
C VAL A 458 -3.45 -1.89 31.11
N TYR A 459 -4.46 -1.08 31.31
CA TYR A 459 -5.82 -1.38 30.88
C TYR A 459 -6.50 -0.14 30.35
N SER A 460 -7.30 -0.32 29.31
CA SER A 460 -8.07 0.77 28.73
C SER A 460 -9.36 0.26 28.09
N LEU A 461 -10.31 1.18 28.00
CA LEU A 461 -11.52 0.99 27.22
C LEU A 461 -11.64 2.13 26.23
N ARG A 462 -11.93 1.81 24.97
CA ARG A 462 -12.22 2.76 23.93
C ARG A 462 -13.59 2.46 23.34
N TRP A 463 -14.37 3.50 23.09
CA TRP A 463 -15.59 3.46 22.32
C TRP A 463 -15.39 4.20 21.01
N GLN A 464 -15.69 3.55 19.89
CA GLN A 464 -15.41 4.05 18.53
C GLN A 464 -16.66 3.95 17.66
N PRO A 465 -17.70 4.76 17.92
CA PRO A 465 -18.88 4.76 17.06
C PRO A 465 -18.52 5.23 15.65
N ALA A 466 -19.10 4.55 14.66
CA ALA A 466 -18.95 4.84 13.25
C ALA A 466 -20.30 5.21 12.65
N THR A 467 -20.46 6.44 12.14
CA THR A 467 -21.70 6.81 11.46
C THR A 467 -21.74 6.25 10.05
N LYS A 468 -22.93 5.93 9.55
CA LYS A 468 -23.07 5.60 8.15
C LYS A 468 -22.78 6.83 7.28
N PRO A 469 -22.17 6.66 6.10
CA PRO A 469 -21.98 7.75 5.16
C PRO A 469 -23.31 8.29 4.64
N THR A 470 -23.38 9.60 4.39
CA THR A 470 -24.47 10.26 3.69
C THR A 470 -23.97 10.87 2.39
N GLU A 471 -24.69 10.73 1.31
CA GLU A 471 -24.42 11.39 0.04
C GLU A 471 -25.11 12.77 0.06
N VAL A 472 -24.40 13.85 -0.34
CA VAL A 472 -24.84 15.25 -0.12
C VAL A 472 -26.04 15.66 -0.96
N ASN A 473 -26.24 15.03 -2.11
CA ASN A 473 -27.35 15.32 -3.04
C ASN A 473 -28.44 14.24 -2.99
N ASN A 474 -28.31 13.26 -2.08
CA ASN A 474 -29.20 12.09 -1.95
C ASN A 474 -29.26 11.22 -3.21
N LEU A 475 -28.23 11.25 -4.06
CA LEU A 475 -28.14 10.45 -5.27
C LEU A 475 -27.99 8.96 -4.99
N ASN A 476 -27.41 8.61 -3.84
CA ASN A 476 -27.29 7.24 -3.37
C ASN A 476 -27.60 7.14 -1.88
N VAL A 477 -28.34 6.11 -1.51
CA VAL A 477 -28.67 5.81 -0.11
C VAL A 477 -27.83 4.63 0.37
N ILE A 478 -27.13 4.84 1.48
CA ILE A 478 -26.37 3.78 2.16
C ILE A 478 -27.35 2.90 2.96
N PRO A 479 -27.46 1.59 2.68
CA PRO A 479 -28.50 0.74 3.24
C PRO A 479 -28.24 0.26 4.67
N TYR A 480 -26.98 0.25 5.11
CA TYR A 480 -26.65 -0.20 6.46
C TYR A 480 -26.74 0.92 7.50
N ASP A 481 -26.82 0.57 8.77
CA ASP A 481 -26.93 1.53 9.86
C ASP A 481 -25.59 1.94 10.45
N SER A 482 -25.60 3.06 11.20
CA SER A 482 -24.44 3.49 11.99
C SER A 482 -24.13 2.47 13.08
N ASP A 483 -22.85 2.21 13.29
CA ASP A 483 -22.37 1.21 14.24
C ASP A 483 -21.96 1.90 15.56
N TRP A 484 -22.79 1.75 16.59
CA TRP A 484 -22.63 2.42 17.88
C TRP A 484 -22.04 1.53 18.97
N ASN A 485 -21.87 0.22 18.72
CA ASN A 485 -21.49 -0.76 19.75
C ASN A 485 -20.01 -1.13 19.73
N ASN A 486 -19.17 -0.37 19.06
CA ASN A 486 -17.75 -0.61 18.89
C ASN A 486 -16.95 -0.31 20.17
N LEU A 487 -17.02 -1.22 21.13
CA LEU A 487 -16.26 -1.17 22.40
C LEU A 487 -14.97 -1.99 22.27
N ALA A 488 -13.84 -1.35 22.45
CA ALA A 488 -12.50 -1.88 22.30
C ALA A 488 -11.75 -1.93 23.65
N PRO A 489 -11.96 -2.94 24.47
CA PRO A 489 -11.17 -3.15 25.67
C PRO A 489 -9.74 -3.56 25.32
N SER A 490 -8.77 -3.14 26.14
CA SER A 490 -7.40 -3.64 26.10
C SER A 490 -6.85 -3.86 27.49
N PHE A 491 -5.99 -4.88 27.60
CA PHE A 491 -5.30 -5.24 28.82
C PHE A 491 -3.88 -5.65 28.51
N GLY A 492 -2.92 -5.25 29.33
CA GLY A 492 -1.54 -5.65 29.22
C GLY A 492 -0.86 -5.73 30.59
N PHE A 493 0.19 -6.53 30.65
CA PHE A 493 1.02 -6.63 31.86
C PHE A 493 2.49 -6.73 31.49
N ALA A 494 3.34 -6.27 32.41
CA ALA A 494 4.77 -6.52 32.40
C ALA A 494 5.18 -7.01 33.80
N TYR A 495 5.69 -8.24 33.86
CA TYR A 495 6.07 -8.88 35.12
C TYR A 495 7.56 -9.25 35.12
N ARG A 496 8.32 -8.67 36.04
CA ARG A 496 9.72 -9.03 36.28
C ARG A 496 9.78 -10.30 37.11
N ILE A 497 10.07 -11.42 36.46
CA ILE A 497 10.15 -12.74 37.12
C ILE A 497 11.29 -12.74 38.13
N SER A 498 12.51 -12.42 37.68
CA SER A 498 13.72 -12.28 38.51
C SER A 498 14.80 -11.49 37.77
N LYS A 499 15.94 -11.19 38.43
CA LYS A 499 17.12 -10.58 37.79
C LYS A 499 17.73 -11.43 36.66
N LYS A 500 17.58 -12.78 36.72
CA LYS A 500 18.12 -13.68 35.68
C LYS A 500 17.07 -14.01 34.62
N LEU A 501 15.86 -14.30 35.04
CA LEU A 501 14.77 -14.69 34.15
C LEU A 501 14.13 -13.50 33.43
N GLY A 502 14.47 -12.27 33.82
CA GLY A 502 14.07 -11.06 33.13
C GLY A 502 12.58 -10.75 33.24
N VAL A 503 11.95 -10.33 32.15
CA VAL A 503 10.59 -9.78 32.13
C VAL A 503 9.71 -10.59 31.19
N LEU A 504 8.53 -10.97 31.69
CA LEU A 504 7.42 -11.50 30.90
C LEU A 504 6.44 -10.37 30.62
N ARG A 505 6.01 -10.23 29.37
CA ARG A 505 5.01 -9.25 28.94
C ARG A 505 3.90 -9.94 28.20
N GLY A 506 2.69 -9.51 28.43
CA GLY A 506 1.53 -9.96 27.66
C GLY A 506 0.58 -8.82 27.40
N ALA A 507 -0.13 -8.87 26.30
CA ALA A 507 -1.19 -7.93 26.00
C ALA A 507 -2.29 -8.60 25.19
N TYR A 508 -3.49 -8.10 25.37
CA TYR A 508 -4.69 -8.43 24.60
C TYR A 508 -5.47 -7.16 24.34
N GLY A 509 -6.08 -7.06 23.16
CA GLY A 509 -6.94 -5.93 22.83
C GLY A 509 -7.88 -6.25 21.67
N VAL A 510 -9.01 -5.56 21.67
CA VAL A 510 -9.95 -5.51 20.55
C VAL A 510 -9.67 -4.25 19.75
N HIS A 511 -9.59 -4.39 18.42
CA HIS A 511 -9.30 -3.31 17.50
C HIS A 511 -10.33 -3.29 16.38
N TYR A 512 -11.00 -2.15 16.21
CA TYR A 512 -11.94 -1.92 15.13
C TYR A 512 -11.24 -1.35 13.91
N GLY A 513 -11.68 -1.80 12.74
CA GLY A 513 -11.30 -1.28 11.45
C GLY A 513 -12.24 -0.19 10.95
N GLU A 514 -12.28 -0.03 9.66
CA GLU A 514 -13.12 0.95 8.98
C GLU A 514 -13.83 0.29 7.79
N ILE A 515 -15.03 0.78 7.46
CA ILE A 515 -15.64 0.58 6.16
C ILE A 515 -15.11 1.69 5.26
N PHE A 516 -14.20 1.34 4.36
CA PHE A 516 -13.50 2.32 3.54
C PHE A 516 -14.43 2.97 2.51
N PHE A 517 -14.08 4.17 2.09
CA PHE A 517 -14.77 4.90 1.04
C PHE A 517 -14.94 4.06 -0.23
N VAL A 518 -13.88 3.40 -0.68
CA VAL A 518 -13.91 2.53 -1.86
C VAL A 518 -14.98 1.44 -1.78
N THR A 519 -15.40 1.04 -0.58
CA THR A 519 -16.45 0.05 -0.36
C THR A 519 -17.84 0.60 -0.68
N TYR A 520 -18.23 1.66 0.02
CA TYR A 520 -19.60 2.16 -0.10
C TYR A 520 -19.84 3.03 -1.33
N GLN A 521 -18.81 3.60 -1.91
CA GLN A 521 -18.93 4.35 -3.16
C GLN A 521 -19.30 3.49 -4.37
N GLN A 522 -19.04 2.16 -4.33
CA GLN A 522 -19.34 1.25 -5.45
C GLN A 522 -20.81 1.30 -5.90
N ILE A 523 -21.72 1.60 -4.98
CA ILE A 523 -23.16 1.72 -5.31
C ILE A 523 -23.46 2.79 -6.37
N ARG A 524 -22.54 3.73 -6.63
CA ARG A 524 -22.68 4.74 -7.70
C ARG A 524 -22.74 4.13 -9.09
N PHE A 525 -22.19 2.91 -9.25
CA PHE A 525 -22.15 2.22 -10.54
C PHE A 525 -23.40 1.39 -10.83
N SER A 526 -24.47 1.63 -10.09
CA SER A 526 -25.76 0.93 -10.24
C SER A 526 -26.84 1.88 -10.81
N PRO A 527 -27.81 1.35 -11.55
CA PRO A 527 -28.98 2.12 -11.96
C PRO A 527 -29.68 2.84 -10.80
N PRO A 528 -30.39 3.95 -11.05
CA PRO A 528 -30.74 4.50 -12.37
C PRO A 528 -29.75 5.56 -12.90
N LEU A 529 -28.84 6.09 -12.07
CA LEU A 529 -28.00 7.23 -12.43
C LEU A 529 -26.75 6.84 -13.22
N ASN A 530 -26.25 5.65 -13.00
CA ASN A 530 -25.18 5.03 -13.78
C ASN A 530 -25.52 3.57 -14.02
N THR A 531 -25.21 3.08 -15.20
CA THR A 531 -25.42 1.68 -15.56
C THR A 531 -24.11 1.10 -16.07
N LYS A 532 -23.60 0.11 -15.36
CA LYS A 532 -22.52 -0.74 -15.84
C LYS A 532 -23.12 -1.94 -16.54
N THR A 533 -22.89 -2.03 -17.85
CA THR A 533 -23.47 -3.02 -18.73
C THR A 533 -22.42 -4.07 -19.11
N VAL A 534 -22.81 -5.33 -19.08
CA VAL A 534 -22.00 -6.47 -19.52
C VAL A 534 -22.64 -7.12 -20.72
N VAL A 535 -21.87 -7.25 -21.80
CA VAL A 535 -22.27 -7.91 -23.04
C VAL A 535 -21.34 -9.08 -23.30
N THR A 536 -21.89 -10.26 -23.46
CA THR A 536 -21.13 -11.49 -23.83
C THR A 536 -21.16 -11.65 -25.33
N ALA A 537 -20.05 -12.09 -25.92
CA ALA A 537 -19.85 -12.24 -27.37
C ALA A 537 -20.31 -11.01 -28.20
N PRO A 538 -19.83 -9.79 -27.86
CA PRO A 538 -20.31 -8.56 -28.50
C PRO A 538 -19.79 -8.43 -29.93
N ASN A 539 -20.53 -7.64 -30.75
CA ASN A 539 -19.99 -7.15 -32.00
C ASN A 539 -18.93 -6.06 -31.71
N LEU A 540 -17.74 -6.14 -32.31
CA LEU A 540 -16.66 -5.17 -32.07
C LEU A 540 -17.03 -3.74 -32.53
N LEU A 541 -17.83 -3.56 -33.58
CA LEU A 541 -18.23 -2.28 -34.13
C LEU A 541 -19.40 -1.64 -33.36
N ASP A 542 -20.26 -2.46 -32.80
CA ASP A 542 -21.42 -2.01 -32.01
C ASP A 542 -21.58 -2.90 -30.78
N PRO A 543 -20.70 -2.74 -29.80
CA PRO A 543 -20.61 -3.68 -28.67
C PRO A 543 -21.80 -3.60 -27.70
N LEU A 544 -22.62 -2.54 -27.77
CA LEU A 544 -23.86 -2.39 -26.99
C LEU A 544 -25.12 -2.78 -27.79
N GLY A 545 -25.00 -3.09 -29.09
CA GLY A 545 -26.11 -3.48 -29.93
C GLY A 545 -27.11 -2.34 -30.22
N THR A 546 -26.61 -1.11 -30.34
CA THR A 546 -27.41 0.09 -30.54
C THR A 546 -27.76 0.39 -32.01
N GLY A 547 -27.06 -0.31 -32.94
CA GLY A 547 -27.21 -0.13 -34.40
C GLY A 547 -28.19 -1.10 -35.07
N ALA A 548 -28.65 -0.74 -36.25
CA ALA A 548 -29.59 -1.52 -37.03
C ALA A 548 -28.91 -2.72 -37.73
N GLY A 549 -29.35 -3.94 -37.48
CA GLY A 549 -29.13 -5.07 -38.36
C GLY A 549 -28.27 -6.25 -37.88
N GLY A 550 -28.61 -6.82 -36.77
CA GLY A 550 -28.02 -8.07 -36.26
C GLY A 550 -28.77 -8.61 -35.04
N GLN A 551 -28.48 -9.82 -34.61
CA GLN A 551 -28.92 -10.23 -33.29
C GLN A 551 -28.26 -9.29 -32.26
N ILE A 552 -29.12 -8.52 -31.57
CA ILE A 552 -28.67 -7.59 -30.51
C ILE A 552 -28.15 -8.44 -29.37
N PRO A 553 -26.86 -8.35 -28.98
CA PRO A 553 -26.35 -9.00 -27.77
C PRO A 553 -27.17 -8.54 -26.58
N LEU A 554 -27.54 -9.46 -25.68
CA LEU A 554 -28.26 -9.10 -24.48
C LEU A 554 -27.36 -8.31 -23.52
N ALA A 555 -27.53 -7.00 -23.52
CA ALA A 555 -26.77 -6.07 -22.68
C ALA A 555 -27.47 -5.91 -21.33
N LEU A 556 -26.89 -6.46 -20.27
CA LEU A 556 -27.47 -6.48 -18.93
C LEU A 556 -26.71 -5.57 -17.97
N PRO A 557 -27.41 -4.86 -17.08
CA PRO A 557 -26.77 -4.04 -16.04
C PRO A 557 -26.14 -4.89 -14.93
N THR A 558 -25.03 -4.45 -14.39
CA THR A 558 -24.44 -4.96 -13.14
C THR A 558 -24.97 -4.13 -11.97
N ILE A 559 -25.33 -4.79 -10.87
CA ILE A 559 -25.78 -4.15 -9.63
C ILE A 559 -24.68 -4.25 -8.57
N TYR A 560 -24.28 -3.12 -8.02
CA TYR A 560 -23.45 -3.06 -6.82
C TYR A 560 -24.32 -2.79 -5.60
N ALA A 561 -24.28 -3.67 -4.62
CA ALA A 561 -25.09 -3.58 -3.43
C ALA A 561 -24.22 -3.72 -2.15
N LEU A 562 -24.70 -3.14 -1.07
CA LEU A 562 -24.13 -3.29 0.26
C LEU A 562 -25.15 -4.02 1.13
N ASP A 563 -24.71 -4.99 1.92
CA ASP A 563 -25.55 -5.68 2.87
C ASP A 563 -26.15 -4.67 3.88
N PRO A 564 -27.47 -4.62 4.08
CA PRO A 564 -28.09 -3.78 5.11
C PRO A 564 -27.59 -4.06 6.54
N LYS A 565 -26.99 -5.22 6.78
CA LYS A 565 -26.39 -5.62 8.06
C LYS A 565 -24.89 -5.40 8.12
N LEU A 566 -24.32 -4.64 7.17
CA LEU A 566 -22.89 -4.38 7.13
C LEU A 566 -22.45 -3.68 8.42
N ALA A 567 -21.41 -4.22 9.06
CA ALA A 567 -20.89 -3.74 10.33
C ALA A 567 -19.37 -3.53 10.27
N THR A 568 -18.86 -2.76 11.20
CA THR A 568 -17.43 -2.46 11.29
C THR A 568 -16.61 -3.75 11.52
N PRO A 569 -15.60 -4.05 10.69
CA PRO A 569 -14.67 -5.14 10.92
C PRO A 569 -13.88 -4.94 12.22
N TYR A 570 -13.52 -6.02 12.90
CA TYR A 570 -12.68 -5.94 14.09
C TYR A 570 -11.75 -7.13 14.23
N SER A 571 -10.73 -6.99 15.07
CA SER A 571 -9.79 -8.06 15.39
C SER A 571 -9.52 -8.15 16.88
N HIS A 572 -9.42 -9.37 17.38
CA HIS A 572 -8.78 -9.68 18.66
C HIS A 572 -7.30 -9.84 18.40
N GLN A 573 -6.47 -9.12 19.14
CA GLN A 573 -5.03 -9.20 19.05
C GLN A 573 -4.44 -9.52 20.40
N TYR A 574 -3.47 -10.41 20.41
CA TYR A 574 -2.83 -10.86 21.63
C TYR A 574 -1.36 -11.20 21.38
N ASN A 575 -0.58 -10.96 22.41
CA ASN A 575 0.82 -11.33 22.40
C ASN A 575 1.29 -11.77 23.77
N LEU A 576 2.32 -12.59 23.78
CA LEU A 576 3.09 -12.96 24.96
C LEU A 576 4.56 -12.91 24.59
N SER A 577 5.38 -12.23 25.37
CA SER A 577 6.81 -12.13 25.11
C SER A 577 7.62 -12.29 26.40
N TRP A 578 8.76 -12.95 26.26
CA TRP A 578 9.71 -13.14 27.32
C TRP A 578 11.06 -12.52 26.94
N GLU A 579 11.58 -11.65 27.78
CA GLU A 579 12.84 -10.94 27.64
C GLU A 579 13.76 -11.34 28.81
N PRO A 580 14.62 -12.37 28.63
CA PRO A 580 15.60 -12.77 29.64
C PRO A 580 16.67 -11.70 29.85
N ASP A 581 17.06 -11.46 31.11
CA ASP A 581 18.12 -10.52 31.47
C ASP A 581 19.50 -11.23 31.48
N TRP A 582 19.95 -11.64 30.30
CA TRP A 582 21.17 -12.44 30.11
C TRP A 582 22.41 -11.59 29.87
N ASN A 583 22.22 -10.38 29.32
CA ASN A 583 23.33 -9.47 29.00
C ASN A 583 22.87 -8.00 29.16
N LYS A 584 23.71 -7.19 29.83
CA LYS A 584 23.41 -5.77 30.06
C LYS A 584 23.42 -4.92 28.77
N SER A 585 24.16 -5.38 27.76
CA SER A 585 24.34 -4.67 26.49
C SER A 585 23.42 -5.16 25.37
N ALA A 586 22.76 -6.30 25.54
CA ALA A 586 21.91 -6.87 24.51
C ALA A 586 20.55 -7.28 25.08
N ARG A 587 19.50 -7.03 24.34
CA ARG A 587 18.13 -7.47 24.64
C ARG A 587 17.75 -8.56 23.67
N LEU A 588 17.45 -9.75 24.19
CA LEU A 588 16.89 -10.87 23.44
C LEU A 588 15.44 -11.04 23.87
N GLN A 589 14.53 -11.16 22.91
CA GLN A 589 13.11 -11.35 23.19
C GLN A 589 12.58 -12.53 22.38
N PHE A 590 11.86 -13.40 23.05
CA PHE A 590 11.05 -14.46 22.46
C PHE A 590 9.59 -14.08 22.59
N GLY A 591 8.83 -14.18 21.52
CA GLY A 591 7.43 -13.75 21.53
C GLY A 591 6.54 -14.63 20.69
N TYR A 592 5.29 -14.70 21.11
CA TYR A 592 4.19 -15.20 20.33
C TYR A 592 3.21 -14.07 20.08
N VAL A 593 2.71 -13.99 18.84
CA VAL A 593 1.78 -12.95 18.38
C VAL A 593 0.64 -13.61 17.65
N GLY A 594 -0.60 -13.26 17.99
CA GLY A 594 -1.77 -13.78 17.30
C GLY A 594 -2.82 -12.71 17.02
N SER A 595 -3.58 -12.93 15.95
CA SER A 595 -4.73 -12.11 15.59
C SER A 595 -5.87 -13.00 15.10
N ARG A 596 -7.11 -12.60 15.46
CA ARG A 596 -8.35 -13.20 14.97
C ARG A 596 -9.24 -12.08 14.48
N SER A 597 -9.33 -11.96 13.17
CA SER A 597 -10.12 -10.90 12.52
C SER A 597 -11.50 -11.43 12.18
N HIS A 598 -12.50 -10.61 12.43
CA HIS A 598 -13.92 -10.92 12.27
C HIS A 598 -14.61 -9.85 11.44
N LYS A 599 -15.70 -10.22 10.78
CA LYS A 599 -16.52 -9.32 9.96
C LYS A 599 -15.71 -8.61 8.89
N LEU A 600 -14.63 -9.24 8.38
CA LEU A 600 -13.89 -8.69 7.26
C LEU A 600 -14.78 -8.61 6.03
N LEU A 601 -14.61 -7.54 5.27
CA LEU A 601 -15.41 -7.31 4.08
C LEU A 601 -15.01 -8.27 2.97
N SER A 602 -15.98 -8.74 2.24
CA SER A 602 -15.81 -9.48 0.99
C SER A 602 -16.91 -9.10 0.01
N MET A 603 -16.64 -9.23 -1.27
CA MET A 603 -17.63 -9.02 -2.33
C MET A 603 -18.05 -10.37 -2.90
N TRP A 604 -19.34 -10.66 -2.82
CA TRP A 604 -19.90 -11.84 -3.40
C TRP A 604 -20.45 -11.52 -4.78
N TYR A 605 -20.14 -12.38 -5.73
CA TYR A 605 -20.60 -12.28 -7.12
C TYR A 605 -21.73 -13.29 -7.31
N LEU A 606 -22.93 -12.77 -7.33
CA LEU A 606 -24.19 -13.52 -7.39
C LEU A 606 -24.83 -13.36 -8.77
N ASN A 607 -25.94 -14.06 -8.99
CA ASN A 607 -26.68 -14.08 -10.26
C ASN A 607 -25.84 -14.63 -11.42
N ARG A 608 -25.08 -15.68 -11.15
CA ARG A 608 -24.29 -16.35 -12.18
C ARG A 608 -25.17 -17.20 -13.08
N ALA A 609 -24.64 -17.51 -14.27
CA ALA A 609 -25.33 -18.39 -15.17
C ALA A 609 -25.29 -19.87 -14.70
N HIS A 610 -26.40 -20.56 -14.86
CA HIS A 610 -26.55 -21.96 -14.48
C HIS A 610 -26.90 -22.85 -15.67
N PRO A 611 -26.60 -24.16 -15.62
CA PRO A 611 -27.12 -25.11 -16.60
C PRO A 611 -28.63 -25.01 -16.71
N THR A 612 -29.13 -24.67 -17.91
CA THR A 612 -30.55 -24.47 -18.17
C THR A 612 -30.99 -25.48 -19.25
N PRO A 613 -32.03 -26.30 -19.03
CA PRO A 613 -32.51 -27.26 -20.00
C PRO A 613 -32.84 -26.59 -21.33
N GLY A 614 -32.29 -27.16 -22.44
CA GLY A 614 -32.52 -26.68 -23.79
C GLY A 614 -31.69 -25.45 -24.21
N VAL A 615 -30.86 -24.88 -23.31
CA VAL A 615 -29.96 -23.77 -23.62
C VAL A 615 -28.51 -24.27 -23.60
N PRO A 616 -27.74 -24.15 -24.70
CA PRO A 616 -26.35 -24.53 -24.74
C PRO A 616 -25.53 -23.75 -23.71
N GLN A 617 -24.51 -24.37 -23.11
CA GLN A 617 -23.62 -23.70 -22.15
C GLN A 617 -22.42 -23.13 -22.91
N THR A 618 -22.64 -21.99 -23.54
CA THR A 618 -21.62 -21.25 -24.29
C THR A 618 -21.51 -19.80 -23.80
N THR A 619 -20.49 -19.11 -24.20
CA THR A 619 -20.28 -17.70 -23.86
C THR A 619 -21.44 -16.81 -24.32
N GLU A 620 -22.00 -17.10 -25.51
CA GLU A 620 -23.12 -16.33 -26.08
C GLU A 620 -24.39 -16.45 -25.25
N THR A 621 -24.56 -17.58 -24.53
CA THR A 621 -25.81 -17.87 -23.81
C THR A 621 -25.72 -17.52 -22.31
N ILE A 622 -24.59 -17.01 -21.80
CA ILE A 622 -24.40 -16.72 -20.38
C ILE A 622 -25.56 -15.88 -19.83
N ASN A 623 -25.88 -14.76 -20.49
CA ASN A 623 -26.91 -13.84 -20.00
C ASN A 623 -28.32 -14.43 -20.04
N GLN A 624 -28.57 -15.42 -20.93
CA GLN A 624 -29.85 -16.13 -21.02
C GLN A 624 -30.06 -17.15 -19.90
N ARG A 625 -28.97 -17.60 -19.28
CA ARG A 625 -28.95 -18.66 -18.24
C ARG A 625 -28.83 -18.13 -16.81
N ARG A 626 -28.87 -16.79 -16.63
CA ARG A 626 -28.84 -16.17 -15.30
C ARG A 626 -30.16 -16.36 -14.58
N SER A 627 -30.11 -16.46 -13.23
CA SER A 627 -31.31 -16.62 -12.41
C SER A 627 -32.27 -15.43 -12.51
N ASP A 628 -31.73 -14.21 -12.49
CA ASP A 628 -32.42 -12.99 -12.81
C ASP A 628 -32.00 -12.54 -14.21
N PRO A 629 -32.92 -12.61 -15.19
CA PRO A 629 -32.60 -12.31 -16.58
C PRO A 629 -32.49 -10.81 -16.88
N GLU A 630 -32.84 -9.94 -15.93
CA GLU A 630 -32.79 -8.48 -16.10
C GLU A 630 -31.45 -7.88 -15.71
N ILE A 631 -30.59 -8.64 -15.01
CA ILE A 631 -29.28 -8.18 -14.57
C ILE A 631 -28.16 -9.16 -14.94
N ALA A 632 -26.92 -8.64 -15.12
CA ALA A 632 -25.75 -9.46 -15.31
C ALA A 632 -25.24 -9.99 -13.96
N ASP A 633 -24.37 -9.24 -13.31
CA ASP A 633 -23.83 -9.60 -12.00
C ASP A 633 -24.55 -8.85 -10.88
N TYR A 634 -24.84 -9.52 -9.79
CA TYR A 634 -25.20 -8.89 -8.52
C TYR A 634 -24.00 -8.96 -7.58
N ARG A 635 -23.34 -7.83 -7.37
CA ARG A 635 -22.11 -7.70 -6.57
C ARG A 635 -22.47 -7.18 -5.19
N LEU A 636 -22.51 -8.07 -4.22
CA LEU A 636 -22.92 -7.78 -2.85
C LEU A 636 -21.71 -7.72 -1.91
N VAL A 637 -21.50 -6.56 -1.29
CA VAL A 637 -20.50 -6.42 -0.23
C VAL A 637 -21.08 -6.87 1.10
N VAL A 638 -20.43 -7.81 1.75
CA VAL A 638 -20.85 -8.42 3.02
C VAL A 638 -19.70 -8.53 4.01
N ASN A 639 -19.99 -8.71 5.29
CA ASN A 639 -19.01 -9.14 6.29
C ASN A 639 -18.72 -10.65 6.18
N GLY A 640 -18.35 -11.12 5.00
CA GLY A 640 -18.25 -12.52 4.63
C GLY A 640 -16.91 -13.18 4.92
N SER A 641 -15.90 -12.43 5.36
CA SER A 641 -14.54 -12.95 5.54
C SER A 641 -14.08 -12.94 7.01
N ARG A 642 -13.11 -13.79 7.32
CA ARG A 642 -12.41 -13.89 8.60
C ARG A 642 -10.93 -14.09 8.34
N GLY A 643 -10.09 -13.65 9.28
CA GLY A 643 -8.64 -13.82 9.20
C GLY A 643 -8.05 -14.41 10.47
N TYR A 644 -7.06 -15.26 10.31
CA TYR A 644 -6.32 -15.93 11.38
C TYR A 644 -4.82 -15.71 11.12
N PHE A 645 -4.14 -15.17 12.10
CA PHE A 645 -2.70 -14.99 12.07
C PHE A 645 -2.07 -15.47 13.36
N ASP A 646 -1.01 -16.28 13.25
CA ASP A 646 -0.19 -16.74 14.36
C ASP A 646 1.28 -16.65 13.99
N ALA A 647 2.10 -16.15 14.90
CA ALA A 647 3.53 -16.01 14.69
C ALA A 647 4.34 -16.27 15.98
N ALA A 648 5.44 -17.01 15.84
CA ALA A 648 6.53 -17.00 16.79
C ALA A 648 7.58 -15.98 16.34
N ARG A 649 8.12 -15.21 17.27
CA ARG A 649 9.11 -14.16 17.01
C ARG A 649 10.31 -14.30 17.92
N VAL A 650 11.51 -14.10 17.35
CA VAL A 650 12.73 -13.89 18.12
C VAL A 650 13.32 -12.55 17.68
N SER A 651 13.65 -11.68 18.62
CA SER A 651 14.32 -10.41 18.29
C SER A 651 15.51 -10.16 19.19
N LEU A 652 16.54 -9.57 18.59
CA LEU A 652 17.80 -9.20 19.24
C LEU A 652 18.06 -7.72 18.98
N VAL A 653 18.25 -6.95 20.05
CA VAL A 653 18.67 -5.55 19.97
C VAL A 653 19.94 -5.37 20.77
N LEU A 654 21.00 -4.94 20.09
CA LEU A 654 22.31 -4.64 20.66
C LEU A 654 22.64 -3.16 20.43
N PRO A 655 22.38 -2.25 21.38
CA PRO A 655 22.62 -0.83 21.19
C PRO A 655 24.05 -0.45 21.59
N GLY A 656 24.87 -0.01 20.62
CA GLY A 656 26.14 0.69 20.88
C GLY A 656 27.28 -0.11 21.50
N TRP A 657 27.25 -1.45 21.44
CA TRP A 657 28.33 -2.28 21.97
C TRP A 657 29.61 -2.12 21.16
N LYS A 658 30.63 -1.45 21.74
CA LYS A 658 31.89 -1.15 21.04
C LYS A 658 31.74 -0.51 19.65
N GLY A 659 30.70 0.33 19.47
CA GLY A 659 30.39 0.95 18.17
C GLY A 659 29.44 0.15 17.28
N LEU A 660 29.07 -1.05 17.68
CA LEU A 660 28.16 -1.94 16.94
C LEU A 660 26.73 -1.78 17.47
N ASN A 661 25.81 -1.48 16.56
CA ASN A 661 24.38 -1.57 16.79
C ASN A 661 23.80 -2.69 15.94
N ILE A 662 22.94 -3.51 16.52
CA ILE A 662 22.21 -4.56 15.83
C ILE A 662 20.75 -4.47 16.23
N ASP A 663 19.87 -4.56 15.25
CA ASP A 663 18.42 -4.80 15.42
C ASP A 663 18.05 -5.93 14.46
N ALA A 664 17.75 -7.09 15.02
CA ALA A 664 17.43 -8.28 14.25
C ALA A 664 16.11 -8.88 14.72
N SER A 665 15.31 -9.34 13.80
CA SER A 665 14.09 -10.07 14.12
C SER A 665 13.85 -11.20 13.13
N TYR A 666 13.41 -12.33 13.66
CA TYR A 666 12.97 -13.48 12.90
C TYR A 666 11.54 -13.81 13.29
N TRP A 667 10.71 -14.05 12.26
CA TRP A 667 9.32 -14.42 12.39
C TRP A 667 9.08 -15.75 11.71
N PHE A 668 8.39 -16.63 12.41
CA PHE A 668 7.80 -17.84 11.85
C PHE A 668 6.30 -17.71 11.98
N SER A 669 5.59 -17.57 10.86
CA SER A 669 4.18 -17.18 10.87
C SER A 669 3.32 -17.93 9.87
N LYS A 670 2.01 -17.90 10.10
CA LYS A 670 0.99 -18.41 9.21
C LYS A 670 -0.23 -17.50 9.22
N ALA A 671 -0.69 -17.11 8.04
CA ALA A 671 -1.91 -16.35 7.84
C ALA A 671 -2.90 -17.13 6.98
N ILE A 672 -4.15 -17.22 7.42
CA ILE A 672 -5.25 -17.89 6.70
C ILE A 672 -6.44 -16.94 6.70
N ASP A 673 -7.17 -16.85 5.60
CA ASP A 673 -8.41 -16.08 5.54
C ASP A 673 -9.46 -16.71 4.60
N LEU A 674 -10.60 -16.04 4.51
CA LEU A 674 -11.71 -16.37 3.59
C LEU A 674 -11.81 -15.34 2.45
N GLY A 675 -10.67 -14.82 1.98
CA GLY A 675 -10.54 -13.82 0.95
C GLY A 675 -9.90 -12.54 1.46
N SER A 676 -8.63 -12.34 1.10
CA SER A 676 -7.81 -11.19 1.51
C SER A 676 -7.74 -10.08 0.46
N SER A 677 -8.22 -10.32 -0.73
CA SER A 677 -8.08 -9.43 -1.89
C SER A 677 -9.29 -8.54 -2.14
N TYR A 678 -10.18 -8.41 -1.17
CA TYR A 678 -11.39 -7.59 -1.30
C TYR A 678 -11.09 -6.15 -1.78
N THR A 679 -10.06 -5.51 -1.26
CA THR A 679 -9.72 -4.13 -1.63
C THR A 679 -9.17 -3.97 -3.05
N ASN A 680 -8.78 -5.07 -3.69
CA ASN A 680 -8.34 -5.08 -5.09
C ASN A 680 -9.52 -5.28 -6.05
N THR A 681 -10.71 -5.55 -5.54
CA THR A 681 -11.93 -5.79 -6.34
C THR A 681 -12.49 -4.53 -7.00
N ALA A 682 -12.09 -3.34 -6.57
CA ALA A 682 -12.35 -2.12 -7.32
C ALA A 682 -11.66 -2.12 -8.68
N ASN A 683 -10.69 -2.99 -8.85
CA ASN A 683 -9.90 -3.19 -10.05
C ASN A 683 -10.33 -4.50 -10.72
N GLU A 684 -11.13 -4.44 -11.76
CA GLU A 684 -11.70 -5.64 -12.39
C GLU A 684 -10.67 -6.59 -13.01
N ILE A 685 -9.46 -6.11 -13.26
CA ILE A 685 -8.44 -6.83 -14.01
C ILE A 685 -7.83 -7.97 -13.20
N ASP A 686 -7.75 -7.85 -11.88
CA ASP A 686 -7.19 -8.89 -11.01
C ASP A 686 -8.19 -9.40 -9.96
N SER A 687 -9.46 -9.17 -10.20
CA SER A 687 -10.55 -9.53 -9.28
C SER A 687 -10.76 -11.05 -9.15
N ARG A 688 -10.21 -11.84 -10.05
CA ARG A 688 -10.29 -13.32 -10.02
C ARG A 688 -9.75 -13.91 -8.72
N LYS A 689 -8.72 -13.34 -8.14
CA LYS A 689 -8.15 -13.77 -6.86
C LYS A 689 -9.09 -13.58 -5.66
N GLY A 690 -10.03 -12.64 -5.77
CA GLY A 690 -11.02 -12.35 -4.74
C GLY A 690 -12.38 -13.01 -4.96
N ARG A 691 -12.56 -13.78 -6.03
CA ARG A 691 -13.81 -14.42 -6.41
C ARG A 691 -13.84 -15.89 -6.01
N SER A 692 -14.98 -16.34 -5.53
CA SER A 692 -15.28 -17.77 -5.43
C SER A 692 -15.57 -18.34 -6.83
N GLN A 693 -15.38 -19.63 -7.00
CA GLN A 693 -15.66 -20.33 -8.25
C GLN A 693 -17.16 -20.48 -8.53
N ASN A 694 -18.01 -20.42 -7.48
CA ASN A 694 -19.47 -20.40 -7.61
C ASN A 694 -20.10 -19.50 -6.53
N GLU A 695 -21.39 -19.20 -6.67
CA GLU A 695 -22.11 -18.29 -5.75
C GLU A 695 -22.59 -18.97 -4.45
N PHE A 696 -22.66 -20.30 -4.38
CA PHE A 696 -23.27 -21.02 -3.27
C PHE A 696 -22.30 -21.37 -2.14
N GLU A 697 -21.03 -21.60 -2.44
CA GLU A 697 -20.02 -22.06 -1.48
C GLU A 697 -18.91 -21.03 -1.24
N THR A 698 -19.20 -19.72 -1.36
CA THR A 698 -18.20 -18.65 -1.37
C THR A 698 -17.20 -18.73 -0.21
N GLN A 699 -17.66 -18.94 1.02
CA GLN A 699 -16.75 -19.00 2.17
C GLN A 699 -15.85 -20.24 2.18
N ARG A 700 -16.38 -21.39 1.78
CA ARG A 700 -15.62 -22.65 1.71
C ARG A 700 -14.57 -22.57 0.60
N ASP A 701 -14.96 -22.06 -0.54
CA ASP A 701 -14.12 -21.95 -1.72
C ASP A 701 -12.97 -20.96 -1.51
N MET A 702 -13.25 -19.85 -0.82
CA MET A 702 -12.27 -18.79 -0.56
C MET A 702 -11.31 -19.08 0.62
N LYS A 703 -11.54 -20.15 1.40
CA LYS A 703 -10.66 -20.48 2.52
C LYS A 703 -9.29 -20.97 2.02
N GLY A 704 -8.23 -20.25 2.40
CA GLY A 704 -6.87 -20.57 2.00
C GLY A 704 -5.83 -19.74 2.75
N LEU A 705 -4.56 -19.92 2.39
CA LEU A 705 -3.52 -18.98 2.84
C LEU A 705 -3.87 -17.56 2.39
N SER A 706 -3.59 -16.58 3.25
CA SER A 706 -3.74 -15.18 2.89
C SER A 706 -2.74 -14.79 1.79
N ASP A 707 -3.10 -13.89 0.89
CA ASP A 707 -2.24 -13.44 -0.21
C ASP A 707 -0.92 -12.81 0.29
N PHE A 708 -0.88 -12.41 1.56
CA PHE A 708 0.28 -11.86 2.26
C PHE A 708 0.95 -12.87 3.21
N ASP A 709 0.58 -14.15 3.20
CA ASP A 709 1.22 -15.15 4.06
C ASP A 709 2.70 -15.30 3.72
N GLN A 710 3.53 -15.21 4.76
CA GLN A 710 4.98 -15.40 4.67
C GLN A 710 5.44 -16.23 5.87
N THR A 711 5.74 -17.49 5.62
CA THR A 711 6.06 -18.45 6.69
C THR A 711 7.32 -18.05 7.47
N HIS A 712 8.33 -17.56 6.78
CA HIS A 712 9.59 -17.10 7.37
C HIS A 712 9.90 -15.68 6.94
N ALA A 713 10.22 -14.80 7.89
CA ALA A 713 10.70 -13.46 7.61
C ALA A 713 11.84 -13.12 8.57
N PHE A 714 12.99 -12.76 8.02
CA PHE A 714 14.15 -12.31 8.76
C PHE A 714 14.53 -10.90 8.34
N LEU A 715 14.59 -10.01 9.30
CA LEU A 715 15.09 -8.65 9.13
C LEU A 715 16.32 -8.47 10.03
N TRP A 716 17.39 -7.96 9.43
CA TRP A 716 18.62 -7.61 10.12
C TRP A 716 18.98 -6.17 9.76
N ARG A 717 19.19 -5.36 10.77
CA ARG A 717 19.77 -4.02 10.64
C ARG A 717 21.03 -3.99 11.48
N MET A 718 22.11 -3.53 10.91
CA MET A 718 23.39 -3.39 11.60
C MET A 718 23.98 -2.03 11.26
N SER A 719 24.58 -1.37 12.24
CA SER A 719 25.51 -0.27 12.00
C SER A 719 26.74 -0.43 12.85
N TYR A 720 27.89 -0.13 12.27
CA TYR A 720 29.18 -0.17 12.96
C TYR A 720 29.92 1.12 12.74
N LEU A 721 30.17 1.83 13.84
CA LEU A 721 30.98 3.04 13.87
C LEU A 721 32.44 2.67 14.17
N PHE A 722 33.33 2.92 13.22
CA PHE A 722 34.76 2.81 13.41
C PHE A 722 35.21 3.91 14.39
N ARG A 723 35.38 3.54 15.65
CA ARG A 723 35.88 4.43 16.69
C ARG A 723 37.39 4.56 16.56
N GLN A 724 37.97 5.58 17.23
CA GLN A 724 39.43 5.84 17.20
C GLN A 724 40.24 4.55 17.33
N THR A 725 40.86 4.18 16.21
CA THR A 725 41.75 3.04 16.15
C THR A 725 43.14 3.48 16.66
N LYS A 726 43.89 2.58 17.30
CA LYS A 726 45.30 2.82 17.69
C LYS A 726 46.23 2.76 16.46
N LEU A 727 45.77 3.15 15.30
CA LEU A 727 46.54 3.17 14.05
C LEU A 727 47.35 4.45 13.92
N PRO A 728 48.41 4.46 13.08
CA PRO A 728 49.15 5.67 12.75
C PRO A 728 48.21 6.79 12.31
N ARG A 729 48.52 8.04 12.65
CA ARG A 729 47.63 9.21 12.46
C ARG A 729 47.02 9.33 11.07
N LEU A 730 47.79 8.97 10.03
CA LEU A 730 47.29 9.00 8.66
C LEU A 730 46.17 7.95 8.42
N MET A 731 46.38 6.73 8.91
CA MET A 731 45.40 5.63 8.78
C MET A 731 44.15 5.89 9.66
N SER A 732 44.36 6.39 10.88
CA SER A 732 43.22 6.75 11.74
C SER A 732 42.38 7.85 11.12
N THR A 733 42.98 8.85 10.46
CA THR A 733 42.26 9.91 9.75
C THR A 733 41.45 9.36 8.59
N LEU A 734 41.85 8.27 7.94
CA LEU A 734 41.14 7.65 6.85
C LEU A 734 40.02 6.72 7.33
N ILE A 735 40.20 5.98 8.41
CA ILE A 735 39.32 4.89 8.86
C ILE A 735 38.36 5.34 9.97
N ASP A 736 38.85 6.17 10.91
CA ASP A 736 38.01 6.56 12.05
C ASP A 736 36.85 7.47 11.66
N GLY A 737 35.74 7.27 12.33
CA GLY A 737 34.49 8.07 12.12
C GLY A 737 33.65 7.64 10.95
N TRP A 738 34.06 6.62 10.19
CA TRP A 738 33.17 5.99 9.23
C TRP A 738 32.15 5.12 9.95
N ASN A 739 30.94 5.13 9.43
CA ASN A 739 29.85 4.24 9.85
C ASN A 739 29.43 3.39 8.67
N ILE A 740 29.51 2.08 8.83
CA ILE A 740 28.93 1.11 7.88
C ILE A 740 27.59 0.67 8.43
N SER A 741 26.55 0.73 7.60
CA SER A 741 25.23 0.20 7.95
C SER A 741 24.77 -0.79 6.89
N THR A 742 24.10 -1.85 7.34
CA THR A 742 23.51 -2.85 6.44
C THR A 742 22.06 -3.13 6.86
N VAL A 743 21.23 -3.38 5.86
CA VAL A 743 19.87 -3.91 6.04
C VAL A 743 19.75 -5.17 5.20
N VAL A 744 19.43 -6.28 5.86
CA VAL A 744 19.20 -7.57 5.21
C VAL A 744 17.75 -7.96 5.43
N LEU A 745 17.06 -8.25 4.35
CA LEU A 745 15.69 -8.76 4.35
C LEU A 745 15.67 -10.11 3.64
N VAL A 746 15.28 -11.15 4.36
CA VAL A 746 15.08 -12.49 3.81
C VAL A 746 13.70 -12.96 4.22
N LYS A 747 12.84 -13.29 3.26
CA LYS A 747 11.50 -13.78 3.54
C LYS A 747 11.02 -14.76 2.48
N THR A 748 10.16 -15.68 2.87
CA THR A 748 9.49 -16.59 1.93
C THR A 748 8.58 -15.80 1.00
N GLY A 749 8.46 -16.27 -0.23
CA GLY A 749 7.51 -15.69 -1.19
C GLY A 749 6.08 -15.84 -0.73
N THR A 750 5.23 -14.92 -1.17
CA THR A 750 3.79 -14.97 -0.92
C THR A 750 3.13 -16.06 -1.78
N PRO A 751 2.00 -16.60 -1.34
CA PRO A 751 1.31 -17.62 -2.13
C PRO A 751 0.59 -17.02 -3.34
N PHE A 752 0.29 -17.88 -4.31
CA PHE A 752 -0.54 -17.54 -5.47
C PHE A 752 -1.47 -18.70 -5.85
N THR A 753 -2.51 -18.37 -6.61
CA THR A 753 -3.54 -19.30 -7.08
C THR A 753 -3.40 -19.52 -8.57
N VAL A 754 -3.46 -20.76 -9.02
CA VAL A 754 -3.60 -21.10 -10.45
C VAL A 754 -5.09 -21.02 -10.81
N GLY A 755 -5.40 -20.28 -11.87
CA GLY A 755 -6.73 -20.16 -12.45
C GLY A 755 -6.84 -20.84 -13.81
N SER A 756 -8.06 -21.10 -14.26
CA SER A 756 -8.31 -21.60 -15.61
C SER A 756 -7.92 -20.58 -16.69
N GLY A 757 -8.10 -19.30 -16.40
CA GLY A 757 -7.74 -18.18 -17.29
C GLY A 757 -8.81 -17.84 -18.33
N SER A 758 -9.82 -18.65 -18.47
CA SER A 758 -11.01 -18.43 -19.30
C SER A 758 -12.22 -19.11 -18.65
N ASP A 759 -13.39 -18.49 -18.79
CA ASP A 759 -14.69 -19.03 -18.37
C ASP A 759 -15.37 -19.78 -19.55
N ALA A 760 -14.78 -19.77 -20.76
CA ALA A 760 -15.36 -20.35 -21.96
C ALA A 760 -15.48 -21.89 -21.90
N PRO A 761 -16.35 -22.49 -22.74
CA PRO A 761 -16.48 -23.96 -22.84
C PRO A 761 -15.13 -24.65 -23.06
N GLY A 762 -14.84 -25.67 -22.25
CA GLY A 762 -13.55 -26.39 -22.28
C GLY A 762 -12.46 -25.80 -21.42
N PHE A 763 -12.70 -24.64 -20.76
CA PHE A 763 -11.78 -24.00 -19.84
C PHE A 763 -12.42 -23.75 -18.47
N GLY A 764 -13.67 -23.28 -18.43
CA GLY A 764 -14.41 -22.88 -17.25
C GLY A 764 -15.81 -23.47 -17.20
N ASN A 765 -16.56 -23.09 -16.16
CA ASN A 765 -17.95 -23.53 -15.94
C ASN A 765 -18.99 -22.70 -16.73
N VAL A 766 -18.55 -21.69 -17.46
CA VAL A 766 -19.36 -20.82 -18.31
C VAL A 766 -20.48 -20.10 -17.55
N ASP A 767 -20.14 -19.63 -16.34
CA ASP A 767 -21.12 -18.95 -15.48
C ASP A 767 -21.09 -17.40 -15.58
N GLY A 768 -20.21 -16.88 -16.44
CA GLY A 768 -20.02 -15.43 -16.65
C GLY A 768 -18.99 -14.81 -15.71
N ASN A 769 -18.27 -15.60 -14.94
CA ASN A 769 -17.31 -15.11 -13.98
C ASN A 769 -15.98 -15.89 -14.04
N GLY A 770 -14.91 -15.28 -14.55
CA GLY A 770 -13.61 -15.91 -14.74
C GLY A 770 -12.83 -16.23 -13.44
N GLY A 771 -13.52 -16.67 -12.39
CA GLY A 771 -12.93 -17.09 -11.10
C GLY A 771 -12.54 -18.55 -11.01
N ASP A 772 -12.70 -19.30 -12.08
CA ASP A 772 -12.50 -20.75 -12.12
C ASP A 772 -11.08 -21.18 -11.84
N ARG A 773 -10.95 -22.28 -11.12
CA ARG A 773 -9.70 -22.99 -10.90
C ARG A 773 -9.79 -24.39 -11.54
N PRO A 774 -8.69 -24.90 -12.10
CA PRO A 774 -8.71 -26.25 -12.71
C PRO A 774 -8.81 -27.36 -11.64
N ASN A 775 -9.06 -28.57 -12.10
CA ASN A 775 -8.87 -29.78 -11.30
C ASN A 775 -7.37 -30.13 -11.23
N LEU A 776 -6.96 -30.68 -10.09
CA LEU A 776 -5.59 -31.12 -9.86
C LEU A 776 -5.41 -32.58 -10.27
N VAL A 777 -4.55 -32.85 -11.24
CA VAL A 777 -4.22 -34.21 -11.72
C VAL A 777 -3.06 -34.80 -10.91
N ASP A 778 -2.04 -33.99 -10.65
CA ASP A 778 -0.86 -34.44 -9.88
C ASP A 778 -0.77 -33.70 -8.53
N PRO A 779 -1.21 -34.29 -7.43
CA PRO A 779 -1.16 -33.66 -6.11
C PRO A 779 0.26 -33.47 -5.56
N THR A 780 1.29 -34.09 -6.17
CA THR A 780 2.69 -33.96 -5.68
C THR A 780 3.27 -32.56 -5.93
N ILE A 781 2.63 -31.74 -6.76
CA ILE A 781 3.06 -30.37 -7.02
C ILE A 781 2.58 -29.37 -5.97
N LEU A 782 1.61 -29.74 -5.12
CA LEU A 782 1.06 -28.84 -4.10
C LEU A 782 2.15 -28.34 -3.14
N GLY A 783 2.07 -27.07 -2.82
CA GLY A 783 3.01 -26.42 -1.90
C GLY A 783 4.37 -26.06 -2.51
N ARG A 784 4.60 -26.33 -3.79
CA ARG A 784 5.86 -25.97 -4.46
C ARG A 784 6.07 -24.46 -4.47
N THR A 785 7.34 -24.09 -4.38
CA THR A 785 7.82 -22.71 -4.56
C THR A 785 8.39 -22.57 -5.96
N ILE A 786 7.86 -21.65 -6.72
CA ILE A 786 8.27 -21.37 -8.10
C ILE A 786 9.17 -20.14 -8.07
N ALA A 787 10.47 -20.35 -8.11
CA ALA A 787 11.46 -19.34 -7.75
C ALA A 787 12.49 -19.03 -8.84
N ASP A 788 12.58 -19.85 -9.88
CA ASP A 788 13.63 -19.76 -10.89
C ASP A 788 12.99 -19.82 -12.29
N PRO A 789 13.22 -18.84 -13.16
CA PRO A 789 12.70 -18.82 -14.52
C PRO A 789 13.05 -20.07 -15.32
N ASP A 790 14.26 -20.61 -15.15
CA ASP A 790 14.74 -21.74 -15.94
C ASP A 790 14.02 -23.06 -15.62
N THR A 791 13.53 -23.19 -14.40
CA THR A 791 12.84 -24.39 -13.92
C THR A 791 11.35 -24.20 -13.65
N SER A 792 10.84 -22.97 -13.77
CA SER A 792 9.48 -22.61 -13.34
C SER A 792 8.41 -23.45 -14.03
N ARG A 793 8.49 -23.65 -15.34
CA ARG A 793 7.54 -24.47 -16.12
C ARG A 793 7.63 -25.97 -15.79
N GLN A 794 8.81 -26.47 -15.37
CA GLN A 794 8.98 -27.85 -14.93
C GLN A 794 8.38 -28.08 -13.54
N LEU A 795 8.47 -27.06 -12.67
CA LEU A 795 7.90 -27.11 -11.32
C LEU A 795 6.39 -26.89 -11.33
N LEU A 796 5.87 -26.20 -12.34
CA LEU A 796 4.44 -25.92 -12.51
C LEU A 796 4.00 -26.35 -13.94
N PRO A 797 4.04 -27.65 -14.27
CA PRO A 797 3.67 -28.10 -15.60
C PRO A 797 2.16 -28.07 -15.82
N SER A 798 1.71 -27.63 -16.99
CA SER A 798 0.29 -27.60 -17.35
C SER A 798 -0.38 -28.97 -17.29
N SER A 799 0.35 -30.05 -17.57
CA SER A 799 -0.11 -31.44 -17.48
C SER A 799 -0.54 -31.90 -16.09
N SER A 800 -0.15 -31.17 -15.04
CA SER A 800 -0.60 -31.44 -13.66
C SER A 800 -2.00 -30.94 -13.38
N PHE A 801 -2.67 -30.32 -14.36
CA PHE A 801 -3.99 -29.70 -14.21
C PHE A 801 -4.90 -30.15 -15.34
N GLN A 802 -6.20 -30.13 -15.07
CA GLN A 802 -7.26 -30.39 -16.04
C GLN A 802 -8.30 -29.27 -15.92
N PHE A 803 -8.70 -28.69 -17.04
CA PHE A 803 -9.81 -27.74 -17.05
C PHE A 803 -11.11 -28.39 -16.57
N ILE A 804 -12.01 -27.58 -16.07
CA ILE A 804 -13.36 -28.00 -15.69
C ILE A 804 -14.30 -27.94 -16.90
N ASN A 805 -15.43 -28.65 -16.79
CA ASN A 805 -16.46 -28.64 -17.81
C ASN A 805 -17.57 -27.66 -17.44
N PRO A 806 -18.39 -27.23 -18.43
CA PRO A 806 -19.52 -26.33 -18.14
C PRO A 806 -20.53 -26.86 -17.11
N THR A 807 -20.59 -28.17 -16.88
CA THR A 807 -21.46 -28.82 -15.90
C THR A 807 -20.86 -28.90 -14.51
N ASP A 808 -19.56 -28.62 -14.36
CA ASP A 808 -18.89 -28.70 -13.09
C ASP A 808 -19.17 -27.44 -12.28
N ALA A 809 -19.57 -27.57 -11.04
CA ALA A 809 -19.82 -26.41 -10.17
C ALA A 809 -18.53 -25.64 -9.83
N ARG A 810 -17.38 -26.31 -9.82
CA ARG A 810 -16.04 -25.77 -9.54
C ARG A 810 -14.96 -26.81 -9.76
N GLY A 811 -13.71 -26.35 -9.94
CA GLY A 811 -12.52 -27.21 -9.82
C GLY A 811 -12.12 -27.48 -8.36
N ASP A 812 -11.32 -28.49 -8.17
CA ASP A 812 -10.90 -28.97 -6.84
C ASP A 812 -9.61 -28.28 -6.32
N LEU A 813 -8.90 -27.53 -7.17
CA LEU A 813 -7.69 -26.82 -6.77
C LEU A 813 -7.99 -25.75 -5.73
N GLY A 814 -7.29 -25.80 -4.60
CA GLY A 814 -7.40 -24.82 -3.53
C GLY A 814 -6.85 -23.43 -3.89
N ARG A 815 -7.30 -22.39 -3.16
CA ARG A 815 -6.74 -21.04 -3.25
C ARG A 815 -5.36 -21.00 -2.58
N ASN A 816 -4.40 -20.31 -3.22
CA ASN A 816 -3.08 -20.00 -2.66
C ASN A 816 -2.27 -21.23 -2.23
N VAL A 817 -2.27 -22.26 -3.06
CA VAL A 817 -1.57 -23.54 -2.77
C VAL A 817 -0.14 -23.60 -3.30
N PHE A 818 0.29 -22.63 -4.08
CA PHE A 818 1.66 -22.46 -4.58
C PHE A 818 2.31 -21.21 -4.01
N ARG A 819 3.65 -21.10 -4.08
CA ARG A 819 4.38 -19.91 -3.61
C ARG A 819 5.29 -19.35 -4.69
N LYS A 820 5.43 -18.02 -4.69
CA LYS A 820 6.46 -17.31 -5.43
C LYS A 820 7.84 -17.55 -4.84
N GLY A 821 8.87 -17.15 -5.56
CA GLY A 821 10.24 -17.15 -5.08
C GLY A 821 10.43 -16.32 -3.81
N PRO A 822 11.40 -16.68 -2.96
CA PRO A 822 11.72 -15.92 -1.76
C PRO A 822 12.32 -14.55 -2.12
N ILE A 823 12.23 -13.62 -1.19
CA ILE A 823 12.85 -12.30 -1.30
C ILE A 823 14.15 -12.31 -0.48
N HIS A 824 15.24 -11.98 -1.15
CA HIS A 824 16.57 -11.80 -0.55
C HIS A 824 17.09 -10.44 -0.95
N ASN A 825 17.11 -9.49 -0.02
CA ASN A 825 17.61 -8.15 -0.30
C ASN A 825 18.66 -7.73 0.73
N VAL A 826 19.78 -7.23 0.24
CA VAL A 826 20.86 -6.69 1.07
C VAL A 826 21.17 -5.29 0.58
N ASN A 827 20.97 -4.31 1.45
CA ASN A 827 21.33 -2.92 1.22
C ASN A 827 22.45 -2.54 2.18
N ALA A 828 23.34 -1.68 1.74
CA ALA A 828 24.45 -1.20 2.56
C ALA A 828 24.65 0.30 2.41
N SER A 829 25.14 0.94 3.43
CA SER A 829 25.59 2.32 3.38
C SER A 829 26.90 2.51 4.11
N LEU A 830 27.69 3.44 3.61
CA LEU A 830 28.92 3.92 4.21
C LEU A 830 28.80 5.44 4.37
N HIS A 831 28.89 5.96 5.57
CA HIS A 831 28.84 7.40 5.78
C HIS A 831 29.86 7.90 6.78
N ARG A 832 30.24 9.16 6.64
CA ARG A 832 31.12 9.86 7.57
C ARG A 832 30.72 11.32 7.67
N SER A 833 30.82 11.84 8.89
CA SER A 833 30.62 13.26 9.19
C SER A 833 31.90 13.89 9.69
N TRP A 834 32.24 15.03 9.14
CA TRP A 834 33.38 15.87 9.57
C TRP A 834 32.87 17.13 10.22
N GLY A 835 33.29 17.40 11.45
CA GLY A 835 33.03 18.67 12.13
C GLY A 835 34.15 19.67 11.78
N PHE A 836 33.79 20.84 11.27
CA PHE A 836 34.75 21.90 10.94
C PHE A 836 34.80 23.02 12.00
N LYS A 837 33.67 23.30 12.65
CA LYS A 837 33.53 24.26 13.77
C LYS A 837 32.46 23.67 14.70
N LYS A 838 32.26 24.35 15.86
CA LYS A 838 31.39 23.86 16.94
C LYS A 838 30.02 23.34 16.45
N ASP A 839 29.48 23.89 15.36
CA ASP A 839 28.16 23.57 14.87
C ASP A 839 28.15 23.17 13.38
N LEU A 840 29.25 23.40 12.61
CA LEU A 840 29.29 23.08 11.19
C LEU A 840 29.75 21.65 10.94
N ARG A 841 28.91 20.85 10.31
CA ARG A 841 29.18 19.46 9.91
C ARG A 841 28.99 19.30 8.40
N PHE A 842 29.94 18.60 7.80
CA PHE A 842 29.80 18.06 6.47
C PHE A 842 29.64 16.54 6.57
N THR A 843 28.65 15.97 5.89
CA THR A 843 28.42 14.52 5.85
C THR A 843 28.41 14.03 4.41
N PHE A 844 29.17 13.00 4.16
CA PHE A 844 29.11 12.22 2.93
C PHE A 844 28.54 10.84 3.23
N ARG A 845 27.65 10.36 2.35
CA ARG A 845 27.08 9.03 2.42
C ARG A 845 27.06 8.41 1.03
N ALA A 846 27.50 7.16 0.94
CA ALA A 846 27.36 6.29 -0.21
C ALA A 846 26.44 5.13 0.17
N GLU A 847 25.47 4.82 -0.64
CA GLU A 847 24.48 3.77 -0.39
C GLU A 847 24.41 2.83 -1.59
N SER A 848 24.30 1.55 -1.34
CA SER A 848 24.04 0.52 -2.33
C SER A 848 22.70 -0.14 -2.04
N ILE A 849 21.79 -0.07 -2.98
CA ILE A 849 20.53 -0.79 -2.98
C ILE A 849 20.73 -2.09 -3.76
N ASN A 850 20.26 -3.21 -3.22
CA ASN A 850 20.46 -4.53 -3.81
C ASN A 850 21.96 -4.82 -4.05
N LEU A 851 22.77 -4.75 -3.00
CA LEU A 851 24.24 -4.80 -3.05
C LEU A 851 24.79 -5.99 -3.87
N PHE A 852 24.17 -7.14 -3.77
CA PHE A 852 24.62 -8.35 -4.47
C PHE A 852 23.99 -8.54 -5.85
N ASN A 853 23.18 -7.59 -6.31
CA ASN A 853 22.45 -7.66 -7.57
C ASN A 853 21.57 -8.93 -7.67
N THR A 854 20.93 -9.30 -6.56
CA THR A 854 20.09 -10.49 -6.48
C THR A 854 18.72 -10.21 -7.11
N PRO A 855 18.30 -10.95 -8.13
CA PRO A 855 16.97 -10.79 -8.70
C PRO A 855 15.91 -11.30 -7.71
N GLN A 856 14.80 -10.59 -7.65
CA GLN A 856 13.59 -11.00 -6.95
C GLN A 856 12.51 -11.27 -8.01
N PHE A 857 12.19 -12.51 -8.23
CA PHE A 857 11.30 -12.89 -9.32
C PHE A 857 9.83 -12.65 -8.99
N ALA A 858 9.08 -12.26 -10.02
CA ALA A 858 7.64 -12.12 -9.96
C ALA A 858 6.96 -13.49 -9.85
N GLU A 859 5.64 -13.47 -9.66
CA GLU A 859 4.84 -14.68 -9.81
C GLU A 859 4.91 -15.20 -11.24
N PRO A 860 4.89 -16.51 -11.44
CA PRO A 860 4.79 -17.10 -12.77
C PRO A 860 3.41 -16.80 -13.39
N GLY A 861 3.29 -16.94 -14.68
CA GLY A 861 1.98 -16.99 -15.32
C GLY A 861 1.12 -18.05 -14.65
N PHE A 862 -0.04 -17.67 -14.14
CA PHE A 862 -0.89 -18.52 -13.30
C PHE A 862 -2.22 -18.90 -13.96
N ASP A 863 -2.53 -18.37 -15.13
CA ASP A 863 -3.70 -18.72 -15.92
C ASP A 863 -3.37 -19.88 -16.84
N LEU A 864 -3.96 -21.05 -16.57
CA LEU A 864 -3.64 -22.32 -17.26
C LEU A 864 -3.86 -22.26 -18.77
N SER A 865 -4.87 -21.51 -19.23
CA SER A 865 -5.18 -21.35 -20.66
C SER A 865 -4.18 -20.47 -21.40
N ASN A 866 -3.31 -19.72 -20.69
CA ASN A 866 -2.38 -18.81 -21.34
C ASN A 866 -1.06 -19.50 -21.73
N PRO A 867 -0.48 -19.17 -22.88
CA PRO A 867 0.79 -19.72 -23.34
C PRO A 867 1.96 -19.48 -22.40
N ASN A 868 1.89 -18.42 -21.58
CA ASN A 868 2.91 -18.07 -20.57
C ASN A 868 2.69 -18.79 -19.23
N PHE A 869 1.77 -19.73 -19.13
CA PHE A 869 1.55 -20.50 -17.92
C PHE A 869 2.86 -21.10 -17.38
N GLY A 870 3.10 -20.93 -16.09
CA GLY A 870 4.32 -21.37 -15.42
C GLY A 870 5.57 -20.54 -15.71
N ALA A 871 5.58 -19.62 -16.68
CA ALA A 871 6.74 -18.80 -16.99
C ALA A 871 6.88 -17.60 -16.05
N ILE A 872 8.07 -17.36 -15.54
CA ILE A 872 8.43 -16.12 -14.84
C ILE A 872 9.03 -15.17 -15.86
N THR A 873 8.35 -14.05 -16.09
CA THR A 873 8.72 -13.08 -17.14
C THR A 873 9.31 -11.78 -16.60
N ASN A 874 9.24 -11.55 -15.30
CA ASN A 874 9.64 -10.27 -14.70
C ASN A 874 10.31 -10.43 -13.34
N THR A 875 11.03 -9.38 -12.91
CA THR A 875 11.54 -9.22 -11.55
C THR A 875 10.75 -8.18 -10.76
N LEU A 876 10.75 -8.34 -9.45
CA LEU A 876 10.15 -7.41 -8.49
C LEU A 876 11.06 -6.21 -8.19
N ASN A 877 12.34 -6.28 -8.53
CA ASN A 877 13.34 -5.28 -8.24
C ASN A 877 14.17 -4.94 -9.47
N GLU A 878 14.75 -3.76 -9.43
CA GLU A 878 15.79 -3.33 -10.36
C GLU A 878 17.14 -3.96 -10.01
N GLY A 879 18.12 -3.81 -10.89
CA GLY A 879 19.51 -4.16 -10.63
C GLY A 879 20.09 -3.32 -9.48
N ARG A 880 21.29 -3.73 -9.00
CA ARG A 880 22.01 -2.97 -7.98
C ARG A 880 22.20 -1.53 -8.38
N THR A 881 21.91 -0.62 -7.45
CA THR A 881 22.04 0.83 -7.66
C THR A 881 22.85 1.46 -6.56
N PHE A 882 23.71 2.41 -6.91
CA PHE A 882 24.40 3.29 -5.97
C PHE A 882 23.82 4.69 -5.99
N ARG A 883 23.76 5.30 -4.81
CA ARG A 883 23.44 6.72 -4.66
C ARG A 883 24.36 7.38 -3.64
N PHE A 884 24.54 8.68 -3.80
CA PHE A 884 25.48 9.46 -3.03
C PHE A 884 24.79 10.68 -2.44
N THR A 885 24.98 10.91 -1.15
CA THR A 885 24.43 12.08 -0.45
C THR A 885 25.54 12.95 0.07
N LEU A 886 25.42 14.24 -0.21
CA LEU A 886 26.19 15.30 0.43
C LEU A 886 25.27 16.10 1.33
N GLN A 887 25.73 16.41 2.54
CA GLN A 887 24.94 17.12 3.53
C GLN A 887 25.81 18.10 4.30
N ILE A 888 25.32 19.31 4.50
CA ILE A 888 25.93 20.34 5.34
C ILE A 888 24.91 20.67 6.44
N GLY A 889 25.31 20.56 7.70
CA GLY A 889 24.48 20.90 8.85
C GLY A 889 25.19 21.91 9.76
N TRP A 890 24.44 22.83 10.37
CA TRP A 890 24.94 23.84 11.29
C TRP A 890 24.04 24.08 12.51
#